data_3fab68ac9f332f5e648a2dca9917613d
#
_entry.id   3fab68ac9f332f5e648a2dca9917613d
#
_cell.length_a   1.000
_cell.length_b   1.000
_cell.length_c   1.000
_cell.angle_alpha   90.00
_cell.angle_beta   90.00
_cell.angle_gamma   90.00
#
_symmetry.space_group_name_H-M   'P 1'
#
loop_
_entity.id
_entity.type
_entity.pdbx_description
1 polymer ?
#
loop_
_entity_poly.entity_id
_entity_poly.type
_entity_poly.pdbx_seq_one_letter_code
_entity_poly.pdbx_strand_id
1 'polypeptide(L)'
;MIKKFMVLAGALLVAPSLATNGNMSGAGTAESPWQIADYEDLKAVGIGDYSMDGHYVLVADIDASASRNETSATDSTAGFQPIGIAYFGTEQSYFDGVFDGANHTISKLYSMSNKERSTAMFMAVGPKGVVKNLKMTDCYITVKYVWAAGSVAVMNFGLIENVEIKRDTVSAPSNTGGIVGINENGTVRDVTFEGVVLGIHDRDFIGGIVGANTGAKSVIRNVKVNADMRSSYYGNNLGLVAGINEGTIVSAEIDGILEHGNRFLGGVTGKNSGTIDSCVSRGSIFSMHENSAGLVGYNSGTIKNSSVEADSIYCEYRGAAGFVGTNDSTGVIENSFVKANVHSDSSGGFALYNAGVIRNSYAEGSMTADSMPGHCVSGFVVQNVGTITNSYSKADVDAFHKLAGFVFRNSGKIDSSYATGHVLNGERASGDTYGGFVGQNDSTGIITNSYATGEVVGGMRAGGFVGINHGKIHNSYATGDVRSYSEFGGFAGNNYGEILYAYATGSLGSIKGYATSYSAGGFVGINDGYINNAYATGDVNSEFTPGGFVSRNIGTIKNAYASGNVSGRIEFGGFVSTNVQNLENVFFAGTLKASSSDYNAPGCFAVQNPGTVKDGLYNKDGCEFEADSAAKAVAFADMKSAPLYKSWTDFDKFWVLGDTLSFPHLVFTTGVYPEIIGDGPPIEIAKPNMVVVKGANGLKLYGTRQSLQAMVTLSRSGLTNVKVYNLKGTLQKTVSLGMLGEGVHHVNLNGAVDAHGVALVVLEQNGKALSRSLLR
;
A
#
# COMPACT_ATOMS: atom_id res chain seq x y z
N MET A 1 -22.86 -18.83 -4.82
CA MET A 1 -24.29 -18.81 -4.43
C MET A 1 -25.12 -18.21 -5.59
N ILE A 2 -24.89 -18.73 -6.81
CA ILE A 2 -25.63 -18.34 -8.04
C ILE A 2 -26.16 -19.64 -8.66
N LYS A 3 -27.07 -20.28 -7.96
CA LYS A 3 -27.94 -21.35 -8.49
C LYS A 3 -29.27 -21.24 -7.79
N LYS A 4 -30.19 -20.45 -8.40
CA LYS A 4 -31.65 -20.56 -8.30
C LYS A 4 -32.29 -19.23 -8.72
N PHE A 5 -32.56 -19.11 -9.98
CA PHE A 5 -33.78 -18.44 -10.48
C PHE A 5 -33.98 -18.93 -11.92
N MET A 6 -34.65 -20.01 -12.03
CA MET A 6 -35.21 -20.52 -13.26
C MET A 6 -36.71 -20.58 -13.11
N VAL A 7 -37.40 -20.33 -14.19
CA VAL A 7 -38.81 -20.55 -14.55
C VAL A 7 -39.66 -19.28 -14.51
N LEU A 8 -39.97 -18.75 -15.68
CA LEU A 8 -41.34 -18.70 -16.16
C LEU A 8 -41.45 -18.38 -17.70
N ALA A 9 -41.95 -19.38 -18.37
CA ALA A 9 -42.96 -19.33 -19.46
C ALA A 9 -42.67 -18.61 -20.76
N GLY A 10 -42.64 -19.43 -21.80
CA GLY A 10 -42.56 -19.13 -23.20
C GLY A 10 -43.77 -18.42 -23.80
N ALA A 11 -43.45 -17.64 -24.80
CA ALA A 11 -44.32 -17.41 -25.92
C ALA A 11 -43.47 -17.48 -27.19
N LEU A 12 -43.75 -18.45 -28.03
CA LEU A 12 -43.21 -18.52 -29.39
C LEU A 12 -43.71 -17.30 -30.17
N LEU A 13 -42.83 -16.32 -30.40
CA LEU A 13 -43.05 -15.31 -31.40
C LEU A 13 -42.05 -15.56 -32.52
N VAL A 14 -42.58 -15.95 -33.67
CA VAL A 14 -41.88 -15.99 -34.95
C VAL A 14 -41.25 -14.62 -35.18
N ALA A 15 -39.92 -14.55 -35.17
CA ALA A 15 -39.23 -13.32 -35.53
C ALA A 15 -39.55 -12.98 -36.98
N PRO A 16 -39.92 -11.74 -37.31
CA PRO A 16 -39.96 -11.30 -38.70
C PRO A 16 -38.53 -11.39 -39.24
N SER A 17 -38.35 -12.00 -40.40
CA SER A 17 -37.10 -11.97 -41.14
C SER A 17 -36.73 -10.52 -41.38
N LEU A 18 -35.76 -10.00 -40.62
CA LEU A 18 -35.12 -8.73 -40.93
C LEU A 18 -34.43 -8.91 -42.27
N ALA A 19 -34.88 -8.18 -43.27
CA ALA A 19 -34.17 -8.10 -44.53
C ALA A 19 -32.79 -7.52 -44.26
N THR A 20 -31.74 -8.29 -44.52
CA THR A 20 -30.36 -7.84 -44.44
C THR A 20 -30.06 -6.98 -45.64
N ASN A 21 -29.73 -5.72 -45.43
CA ASN A 21 -29.28 -4.83 -46.50
C ASN A 21 -27.74 -4.89 -46.69
N GLY A 22 -26.99 -5.63 -45.88
CA GLY A 22 -25.56 -5.78 -46.03
C GLY A 22 -25.19 -6.61 -47.29
N ASN A 23 -24.19 -6.17 -48.01
CA ASN A 23 -23.69 -6.86 -49.20
C ASN A 23 -22.18 -7.02 -49.13
N MET A 24 -21.69 -7.71 -48.04
CA MET A 24 -20.29 -7.91 -47.80
C MET A 24 -19.65 -8.80 -48.86
N SER A 25 -18.54 -8.38 -49.45
CA SER A 25 -17.70 -9.23 -50.25
C SER A 25 -16.86 -10.16 -49.39
N GLY A 26 -16.41 -11.32 -49.94
CA GLY A 26 -15.68 -12.33 -49.20
C GLY A 26 -16.50 -13.62 -49.07
N ALA A 27 -15.88 -14.62 -48.40
CA ALA A 27 -16.46 -15.92 -48.17
C ALA A 27 -16.58 -16.28 -46.66
N GLY A 28 -16.19 -15.37 -45.78
CA GLY A 28 -16.17 -15.58 -44.33
C GLY A 28 -15.10 -16.54 -43.83
N THR A 29 -14.08 -16.85 -44.63
CA THR A 29 -12.94 -17.66 -44.24
C THR A 29 -11.74 -16.78 -43.83
N ALA A 30 -10.71 -17.37 -43.24
CA ALA A 30 -9.49 -16.65 -42.88
C ALA A 30 -8.77 -16.05 -44.12
N GLU A 31 -8.83 -16.76 -45.25
CA GLU A 31 -8.20 -16.34 -46.52
C GLU A 31 -9.06 -15.34 -47.30
N SER A 32 -10.37 -15.33 -47.06
CA SER A 32 -11.34 -14.47 -47.75
C SER A 32 -12.40 -14.00 -46.75
N PRO A 33 -12.06 -13.14 -45.78
CA PRO A 33 -13.00 -12.65 -44.78
C PRO A 33 -14.11 -11.78 -45.43
N TRP A 34 -15.28 -11.75 -44.81
CA TRP A 34 -16.31 -10.79 -45.17
C TRP A 34 -15.84 -9.37 -44.90
N GLN A 35 -15.93 -8.52 -45.91
CA GLN A 35 -15.44 -7.14 -45.84
C GLN A 35 -16.59 -6.22 -45.41
N ILE A 36 -16.41 -5.54 -44.29
CA ILE A 36 -17.37 -4.57 -43.76
C ILE A 36 -16.92 -3.18 -44.20
N ALA A 37 -17.67 -2.54 -45.07
CA ALA A 37 -17.36 -1.24 -45.65
C ALA A 37 -18.20 -0.08 -45.10
N ASP A 38 -19.36 -0.37 -44.53
CA ASP A 38 -20.27 0.64 -43.99
C ASP A 38 -21.11 0.14 -42.81
N TYR A 39 -22.00 0.99 -42.32
CA TYR A 39 -22.86 0.70 -41.17
C TYR A 39 -23.87 -0.43 -41.43
N GLU A 40 -24.40 -0.54 -42.68
CA GLU A 40 -25.32 -1.61 -43.02
C GLU A 40 -24.66 -2.99 -43.03
N ASP A 41 -23.41 -3.07 -43.50
CA ASP A 41 -22.59 -4.27 -43.41
C ASP A 41 -22.34 -4.66 -41.95
N LEU A 42 -22.02 -3.67 -41.08
CA LEU A 42 -21.81 -3.93 -39.66
C LEU A 42 -23.06 -4.54 -39.00
N LYS A 43 -24.26 -4.08 -39.34
CA LYS A 43 -25.51 -4.64 -38.83
C LYS A 43 -25.80 -6.05 -39.34
N ALA A 44 -25.27 -6.42 -40.48
CA ALA A 44 -25.52 -7.72 -41.08
C ALA A 44 -24.68 -8.86 -40.46
N VAL A 45 -23.64 -8.55 -39.66
CA VAL A 45 -22.76 -9.54 -38.99
C VAL A 45 -23.62 -10.49 -38.14
N GLY A 46 -23.47 -11.80 -38.39
CA GLY A 46 -24.21 -12.86 -37.69
C GLY A 46 -25.65 -13.05 -38.19
N ILE A 47 -26.06 -12.45 -39.31
CA ILE A 47 -27.42 -12.55 -39.86
C ILE A 47 -27.41 -13.19 -41.26
N GLY A 48 -28.32 -14.13 -41.48
CA GLY A 48 -28.47 -14.79 -42.78
C GLY A 48 -27.25 -15.64 -43.15
N ASP A 49 -26.63 -15.35 -44.27
CA ASP A 49 -25.44 -16.06 -44.78
C ASP A 49 -24.15 -15.67 -44.03
N TYR A 50 -24.15 -14.60 -43.25
CA TYR A 50 -23.05 -14.08 -42.50
C TYR A 50 -22.98 -14.73 -41.12
N SER A 51 -22.27 -15.85 -40.99
CA SER A 51 -22.30 -16.71 -39.78
C SER A 51 -21.54 -16.12 -38.59
N MET A 52 -21.96 -16.46 -37.37
CA MET A 52 -21.34 -16.03 -36.10
C MET A 52 -19.95 -16.63 -35.85
N ASP A 53 -19.54 -17.62 -36.60
CA ASP A 53 -18.22 -18.25 -36.57
C ASP A 53 -17.32 -17.83 -37.75
N GLY A 54 -17.77 -16.88 -38.57
CA GLY A 54 -17.07 -16.37 -39.73
C GLY A 54 -15.96 -15.36 -39.42
N HIS A 55 -15.13 -15.13 -40.41
CA HIS A 55 -14.09 -14.10 -40.40
C HIS A 55 -14.60 -12.81 -41.03
N TYR A 56 -14.43 -11.70 -40.33
CA TYR A 56 -14.83 -10.36 -40.73
C TYR A 56 -13.67 -9.39 -40.66
N VAL A 57 -13.60 -8.46 -41.58
CA VAL A 57 -12.57 -7.41 -41.59
C VAL A 57 -13.18 -6.06 -41.97
N LEU A 58 -12.88 -5.00 -41.20
CA LEU A 58 -13.21 -3.63 -41.63
C LEU A 58 -12.27 -3.23 -42.77
N VAL A 59 -12.82 -2.66 -43.82
CA VAL A 59 -12.08 -2.15 -44.98
C VAL A 59 -12.15 -0.63 -45.08
N ALA A 60 -12.91 0.02 -44.23
CA ALA A 60 -13.09 1.48 -44.15
C ALA A 60 -13.44 1.89 -42.71
N ASP A 61 -13.28 3.18 -42.40
CA ASP A 61 -13.81 3.76 -41.17
C ASP A 61 -15.37 3.88 -41.33
N ILE A 62 -16.07 3.56 -40.22
CA ILE A 62 -17.54 3.51 -40.20
C ILE A 62 -18.10 4.64 -39.36
N ASP A 63 -18.88 5.52 -39.95
CA ASP A 63 -19.75 6.44 -39.22
C ASP A 63 -21.09 5.76 -38.90
N ALA A 64 -21.24 5.32 -37.65
CA ALA A 64 -22.46 4.66 -37.18
C ALA A 64 -23.52 5.65 -36.62
N SER A 65 -23.45 6.95 -36.93
CA SER A 65 -24.36 7.97 -36.43
C SER A 65 -25.83 7.72 -36.80
N ALA A 66 -26.08 6.98 -37.88
CA ALA A 66 -27.43 6.56 -38.30
C ALA A 66 -28.13 5.70 -37.22
N SER A 67 -27.37 5.00 -36.39
CA SER A 67 -27.87 4.17 -35.25
C SER A 67 -28.81 4.96 -34.31
N ARG A 68 -28.61 6.27 -34.14
CA ARG A 68 -29.47 7.10 -33.27
C ARG A 68 -30.92 7.15 -33.70
N ASN A 69 -31.18 6.94 -34.98
CA ASN A 69 -32.53 7.01 -35.55
C ASN A 69 -33.23 5.65 -35.58
N GLU A 70 -32.55 4.60 -35.16
CA GLU A 70 -33.10 3.25 -35.16
C GLU A 70 -33.91 2.99 -33.87
N THR A 71 -35.12 2.48 -34.06
CA THR A 71 -36.01 2.09 -32.95
C THR A 71 -36.54 0.69 -33.20
N SER A 72 -36.48 -0.18 -32.23
CA SER A 72 -37.12 -1.46 -32.30
C SER A 72 -38.63 -1.33 -32.01
N ALA A 73 -39.48 -1.75 -32.92
CA ALA A 73 -40.94 -1.72 -32.75
C ALA A 73 -41.45 -2.65 -31.63
N THR A 74 -40.66 -3.64 -31.23
CA THR A 74 -41.10 -4.69 -30.29
C THR A 74 -40.36 -4.60 -28.94
N ASP A 75 -39.25 -3.85 -28.81
CA ASP A 75 -38.28 -4.12 -27.76
C ASP A 75 -37.85 -2.92 -26.93
N SER A 76 -38.39 -1.75 -27.10
CA SER A 76 -37.97 -0.50 -26.41
C SER A 76 -36.42 -0.31 -26.34
N THR A 77 -35.68 -0.95 -27.21
CA THR A 77 -34.27 -0.64 -27.49
C THR A 77 -34.24 0.42 -28.58
N ALA A 78 -33.29 1.33 -28.47
CA ALA A 78 -33.05 2.32 -29.49
C ALA A 78 -31.58 2.20 -29.93
N GLY A 79 -31.33 2.38 -31.21
CA GLY A 79 -30.00 2.32 -31.77
C GLY A 79 -29.58 0.94 -32.25
N PHE A 80 -28.27 0.77 -32.36
CA PHE A 80 -27.62 -0.46 -32.81
C PHE A 80 -28.03 -1.66 -31.98
N GLN A 81 -28.43 -2.75 -32.63
CA GLN A 81 -28.73 -4.00 -31.98
C GLN A 81 -27.46 -4.83 -31.86
N PRO A 82 -27.12 -5.31 -30.67
CA PRO A 82 -25.88 -6.08 -30.46
C PRO A 82 -25.76 -7.30 -31.38
N ILE A 83 -24.59 -7.52 -31.94
CA ILE A 83 -24.26 -8.74 -32.68
C ILE A 83 -24.42 -9.94 -31.74
N GLY A 84 -25.19 -10.96 -32.15
CA GLY A 84 -25.45 -12.14 -31.34
C GLY A 84 -26.44 -11.96 -30.21
N ILE A 85 -27.63 -11.43 -30.52
CA ILE A 85 -28.71 -11.22 -29.54
C ILE A 85 -29.03 -12.54 -28.83
N ALA A 86 -28.68 -12.65 -27.55
CA ALA A 86 -29.07 -13.79 -26.72
C ALA A 86 -30.39 -13.45 -25.99
N TYR A 87 -31.44 -14.23 -26.25
CA TYR A 87 -32.57 -14.27 -25.34
C TYR A 87 -32.26 -15.16 -24.17
N PHE A 88 -32.43 -14.70 -22.94
CA PHE A 88 -32.32 -15.55 -21.76
C PHE A 88 -33.28 -16.75 -21.90
N GLY A 89 -32.70 -17.98 -21.96
CA GLY A 89 -33.46 -19.22 -22.05
C GLY A 89 -33.51 -19.90 -23.42
N THR A 90 -32.88 -19.32 -24.46
CA THR A 90 -32.63 -20.00 -25.74
C THR A 90 -31.14 -20.29 -25.89
N GLU A 91 -30.73 -21.14 -26.84
CA GLU A 91 -29.31 -21.38 -27.12
C GLU A 91 -28.59 -20.06 -27.37
N GLN A 92 -27.56 -19.78 -26.56
CA GLN A 92 -26.81 -18.54 -26.66
C GLN A 92 -26.01 -18.54 -27.95
N SER A 93 -26.27 -17.57 -28.82
CA SER A 93 -25.47 -17.35 -30.01
C SER A 93 -24.23 -16.55 -29.66
N TYR A 94 -23.12 -17.21 -29.44
CA TYR A 94 -21.83 -16.56 -29.26
C TYR A 94 -21.25 -16.15 -30.61
N PHE A 95 -20.54 -15.01 -30.65
CA PHE A 95 -19.62 -14.72 -31.72
C PHE A 95 -18.34 -15.54 -31.51
N ASP A 96 -18.21 -16.63 -32.24
CA ASP A 96 -17.05 -17.54 -32.18
C ASP A 96 -16.10 -17.34 -33.39
N GLY A 97 -16.34 -16.36 -34.22
CA GLY A 97 -15.53 -15.97 -35.35
C GLY A 97 -14.39 -15.00 -35.03
N VAL A 98 -13.84 -14.38 -36.07
CA VAL A 98 -12.81 -13.34 -35.98
C VAL A 98 -13.37 -12.03 -36.52
N PHE A 99 -13.37 -11.00 -35.71
CA PHE A 99 -13.66 -9.63 -36.12
C PHE A 99 -12.38 -8.82 -36.06
N ASP A 100 -11.82 -8.50 -37.23
CA ASP A 100 -10.59 -7.71 -37.36
C ASP A 100 -10.94 -6.28 -37.79
N GLY A 101 -10.78 -5.33 -36.89
CA GLY A 101 -10.95 -3.91 -37.19
C GLY A 101 -9.93 -3.34 -38.16
N ALA A 102 -8.83 -4.07 -38.47
CA ALA A 102 -7.74 -3.65 -39.35
C ALA A 102 -7.20 -2.22 -39.05
N ASN A 103 -7.34 -1.78 -37.80
CA ASN A 103 -7.09 -0.42 -37.29
C ASN A 103 -8.01 0.68 -37.84
N HIS A 104 -9.12 0.33 -38.47
CA HIS A 104 -10.20 1.26 -38.78
C HIS A 104 -11.03 1.62 -37.57
N THR A 105 -11.77 2.72 -37.68
CA THR A 105 -12.54 3.30 -36.60
C THR A 105 -14.05 3.11 -36.81
N ILE A 106 -14.75 2.64 -35.80
CA ILE A 106 -16.24 2.77 -35.71
C ILE A 106 -16.54 3.97 -34.83
N SER A 107 -17.25 4.95 -35.39
CA SER A 107 -17.55 6.19 -34.66
C SER A 107 -19.05 6.37 -34.46
N LYS A 108 -19.42 7.04 -33.34
CA LYS A 108 -20.78 7.49 -32.99
C LYS A 108 -21.82 6.37 -32.93
N LEU A 109 -21.39 5.15 -32.60
CA LEU A 109 -22.29 4.03 -32.36
C LEU A 109 -23.18 4.34 -31.16
N TYR A 110 -24.51 4.36 -31.39
CA TYR A 110 -25.49 4.55 -30.33
C TYR A 110 -26.27 3.28 -30.11
N SER A 111 -26.28 2.79 -28.86
CA SER A 111 -27.04 1.61 -28.44
C SER A 111 -27.61 1.81 -27.06
N MET A 112 -28.94 1.71 -26.94
CA MET A 112 -29.68 1.95 -25.71
C MET A 112 -30.67 0.84 -25.43
N SER A 113 -30.69 0.32 -24.20
CA SER A 113 -31.71 -0.59 -23.72
C SER A 113 -32.55 0.02 -22.61
N ASN A 114 -33.88 0.09 -22.82
CA ASN A 114 -34.85 0.59 -21.83
C ASN A 114 -35.64 -0.52 -21.12
N LYS A 115 -35.28 -1.79 -21.33
CA LYS A 115 -35.85 -2.98 -20.68
C LYS A 115 -34.76 -3.86 -20.07
N GLU A 116 -35.14 -5.05 -19.64
CA GLU A 116 -34.26 -6.03 -18.99
C GLU A 116 -33.24 -6.67 -19.95
N ARG A 117 -32.46 -5.84 -20.67
CA ARG A 117 -31.44 -6.29 -21.63
C ARG A 117 -30.15 -5.49 -21.48
N SER A 118 -29.05 -6.19 -21.64
CA SER A 118 -27.71 -5.61 -21.78
C SER A 118 -27.48 -5.06 -23.18
N THR A 119 -26.47 -4.20 -23.35
CA THR A 119 -26.10 -3.72 -24.69
C THR A 119 -24.58 -3.46 -24.80
N ALA A 120 -24.08 -3.67 -26.00
CA ALA A 120 -22.72 -3.44 -26.46
C ALA A 120 -22.66 -3.57 -27.97
N MET A 121 -21.51 -3.53 -28.61
CA MET A 121 -21.34 -3.93 -30.01
C MET A 121 -21.62 -5.44 -30.19
N PHE A 122 -21.04 -6.29 -29.33
CA PHE A 122 -21.32 -7.75 -29.26
C PHE A 122 -22.08 -8.09 -27.99
N MET A 123 -23.09 -8.98 -28.08
CA MET A 123 -23.72 -9.52 -26.89
C MET A 123 -22.78 -10.45 -26.13
N ALA A 124 -22.10 -11.35 -26.83
CA ALA A 124 -21.09 -12.21 -26.27
C ALA A 124 -20.02 -12.62 -27.29
N VAL A 125 -18.76 -12.46 -26.92
CA VAL A 125 -17.62 -13.06 -27.62
C VAL A 125 -17.38 -14.44 -27.01
N GLY A 126 -17.55 -15.48 -27.81
CA GLY A 126 -17.49 -16.88 -27.37
C GLY A 126 -16.06 -17.37 -27.16
N PRO A 127 -15.89 -18.62 -26.66
CA PRO A 127 -14.56 -19.14 -26.31
C PRO A 127 -13.57 -19.23 -27.47
N LYS A 128 -14.03 -19.25 -28.74
CA LYS A 128 -13.20 -19.20 -29.94
C LYS A 128 -13.17 -17.81 -30.57
N GLY A 129 -14.06 -16.93 -30.13
CA GLY A 129 -14.25 -15.59 -30.68
C GLY A 129 -13.04 -14.70 -30.45
N VAL A 130 -12.70 -13.93 -31.46
CA VAL A 130 -11.60 -12.93 -31.41
C VAL A 130 -12.09 -11.60 -31.95
N VAL A 131 -11.96 -10.55 -31.16
CA VAL A 131 -12.15 -9.15 -31.60
C VAL A 131 -10.82 -8.44 -31.46
N LYS A 132 -10.31 -7.90 -32.58
CA LYS A 132 -8.95 -7.34 -32.59
C LYS A 132 -8.80 -6.12 -33.49
N ASN A 133 -7.72 -5.34 -33.25
CA ASN A 133 -7.29 -4.22 -34.08
C ASN A 133 -8.41 -3.20 -34.34
N LEU A 134 -9.25 -2.94 -33.34
CA LEU A 134 -10.46 -2.12 -33.47
C LEU A 134 -10.26 -0.77 -32.78
N LYS A 135 -10.71 0.30 -33.43
CA LYS A 135 -10.88 1.60 -32.79
C LYS A 135 -12.35 1.97 -32.68
N MET A 136 -12.75 2.53 -31.54
CA MET A 136 -14.08 3.10 -31.37
C MET A 136 -13.96 4.53 -30.82
N THR A 137 -14.87 5.41 -31.26
CA THR A 137 -14.83 6.79 -30.81
C THR A 137 -16.22 7.43 -30.78
N ASP A 138 -16.46 8.26 -29.74
CA ASP A 138 -17.70 9.03 -29.57
C ASP A 138 -18.95 8.14 -29.52
N CYS A 139 -18.81 6.89 -29.07
CA CYS A 139 -19.91 5.95 -28.94
C CYS A 139 -20.70 6.19 -27.64
N TYR A 140 -21.99 5.86 -27.66
CA TYR A 140 -22.85 5.99 -26.49
C TYR A 140 -23.63 4.70 -26.24
N ILE A 141 -23.24 3.98 -25.20
CA ILE A 141 -23.79 2.67 -24.86
C ILE A 141 -24.47 2.76 -23.48
N THR A 142 -25.77 2.55 -23.40
CA THR A 142 -26.51 2.74 -22.15
C THR A 142 -27.56 1.67 -21.88
N VAL A 143 -27.64 1.21 -20.64
CA VAL A 143 -28.70 0.34 -20.14
C VAL A 143 -29.39 1.02 -18.97
N LYS A 144 -30.71 1.06 -18.97
CA LYS A 144 -31.46 1.87 -17.99
C LYS A 144 -31.87 1.11 -16.73
N TYR A 145 -32.15 -0.18 -16.78
CA TYR A 145 -32.82 -0.86 -15.67
C TYR A 145 -32.14 -2.10 -15.11
N VAL A 146 -31.45 -2.91 -15.89
CA VAL A 146 -30.89 -4.19 -15.41
C VAL A 146 -29.67 -4.59 -16.25
N TRP A 147 -28.65 -5.22 -15.61
CA TRP A 147 -27.53 -5.93 -16.24
C TRP A 147 -26.36 -5.06 -16.73
N ALA A 148 -25.63 -5.54 -17.75
CA ALA A 148 -24.27 -5.16 -18.07
C ALA A 148 -24.18 -4.32 -19.36
N ALA A 149 -23.13 -3.51 -19.45
CA ALA A 149 -22.76 -2.80 -20.67
C ALA A 149 -21.24 -2.76 -20.87
N GLY A 150 -20.83 -2.70 -22.14
CA GLY A 150 -19.47 -2.43 -22.57
C GLY A 150 -19.46 -1.84 -23.97
N SER A 151 -18.44 -1.10 -24.37
CA SER A 151 -18.37 -0.62 -25.75
C SER A 151 -18.24 -1.79 -26.73
N VAL A 152 -17.37 -2.76 -26.46
CA VAL A 152 -17.12 -3.90 -27.35
C VAL A 152 -18.05 -5.06 -27.07
N ALA A 153 -18.13 -5.55 -25.83
CA ALA A 153 -18.94 -6.72 -25.52
C ALA A 153 -19.63 -6.62 -24.16
N VAL A 154 -20.83 -7.23 -24.08
CA VAL A 154 -21.47 -7.46 -22.77
C VAL A 154 -20.73 -8.56 -22.02
N MET A 155 -20.46 -9.70 -22.69
CA MET A 155 -19.72 -10.83 -22.12
C MET A 155 -18.55 -11.22 -23.01
N ASN A 156 -17.42 -11.56 -22.40
CA ASN A 156 -16.25 -12.10 -23.10
C ASN A 156 -15.80 -13.42 -22.50
N PHE A 157 -15.83 -14.48 -23.32
CA PHE A 157 -15.26 -15.81 -23.02
C PHE A 157 -14.03 -16.11 -23.89
N GLY A 158 -13.75 -15.24 -24.89
CA GLY A 158 -12.71 -15.37 -25.90
C GLY A 158 -11.58 -14.36 -25.73
N LEU A 159 -11.19 -13.76 -26.82
CA LEU A 159 -10.09 -12.82 -26.90
C LEU A 159 -10.52 -11.46 -27.44
N ILE A 160 -10.25 -10.40 -26.68
CA ILE A 160 -10.33 -9.01 -27.13
C ILE A 160 -8.93 -8.42 -27.03
N GLU A 161 -8.34 -8.03 -28.15
CA GLU A 161 -6.95 -7.53 -28.18
C GLU A 161 -6.76 -6.36 -29.13
N ASN A 162 -5.77 -5.49 -28.80
CA ASN A 162 -5.41 -4.33 -29.59
C ASN A 162 -6.64 -3.47 -29.95
N VAL A 163 -7.34 -3.00 -28.89
CA VAL A 163 -8.53 -2.15 -29.00
C VAL A 163 -8.26 -0.79 -28.39
N GLU A 164 -8.57 0.26 -29.13
CA GLU A 164 -8.46 1.65 -28.68
C GLU A 164 -9.84 2.31 -28.66
N ILE A 165 -10.26 2.80 -27.48
CA ILE A 165 -11.53 3.50 -27.30
C ILE A 165 -11.26 4.92 -26.82
N LYS A 166 -11.89 5.91 -27.50
CA LYS A 166 -11.79 7.32 -27.15
C LYS A 166 -13.14 8.00 -27.08
N ARG A 167 -13.36 8.75 -26.02
CA ARG A 167 -14.55 9.57 -25.77
C ARG A 167 -15.88 8.81 -25.77
N ASP A 168 -15.83 7.50 -25.53
CA ASP A 168 -17.05 6.73 -25.36
C ASP A 168 -17.71 7.03 -24.01
N THR A 169 -19.02 6.89 -23.96
CA THR A 169 -19.79 6.91 -22.72
C THR A 169 -20.49 5.57 -22.56
N VAL A 170 -20.18 4.86 -21.49
CA VAL A 170 -20.81 3.59 -21.13
C VAL A 170 -21.54 3.73 -19.80
N SER A 171 -22.81 3.34 -19.76
CA SER A 171 -23.64 3.48 -18.57
C SER A 171 -24.55 2.27 -18.38
N ALA A 172 -24.53 1.68 -17.17
CA ALA A 172 -25.46 0.62 -16.80
C ALA A 172 -25.68 0.57 -15.28
N PRO A 173 -26.73 -0.14 -14.81
CA PRO A 173 -26.99 -0.35 -13.39
C PRO A 173 -26.03 -1.32 -12.70
N SER A 174 -25.37 -2.20 -13.45
CA SER A 174 -24.48 -3.24 -12.90
C SER A 174 -23.49 -3.71 -13.97
N ASN A 175 -22.38 -4.32 -13.60
CA ASN A 175 -21.36 -4.88 -14.50
C ASN A 175 -21.03 -3.96 -15.68
N THR A 176 -20.72 -2.71 -15.39
CA THR A 176 -20.41 -1.70 -16.40
C THR A 176 -18.90 -1.67 -16.64
N GLY A 177 -18.47 -1.94 -17.86
CA GLY A 177 -17.08 -1.82 -18.27
C GLY A 177 -16.92 -0.91 -19.48
N GLY A 178 -15.86 -0.11 -19.51
CA GLY A 178 -15.56 0.71 -20.69
C GLY A 178 -15.41 -0.12 -21.96
N ILE A 179 -14.90 -1.34 -21.86
CA ILE A 179 -14.71 -2.27 -22.98
C ILE A 179 -15.66 -3.46 -22.87
N VAL A 180 -15.72 -4.12 -21.73
CA VAL A 180 -16.49 -5.36 -21.51
C VAL A 180 -17.28 -5.27 -20.22
N GLY A 181 -18.56 -5.64 -20.25
CA GLY A 181 -19.36 -5.76 -19.03
C GLY A 181 -18.85 -6.86 -18.10
N ILE A 182 -18.74 -8.09 -18.61
CA ILE A 182 -18.27 -9.27 -17.85
C ILE A 182 -17.22 -10.02 -18.67
N ASN A 183 -16.03 -10.18 -18.14
CA ASN A 183 -14.98 -11.06 -18.69
C ASN A 183 -14.96 -12.36 -17.87
N GLU A 184 -15.49 -13.43 -18.43
CA GLU A 184 -15.60 -14.74 -17.76
C GLU A 184 -14.70 -15.78 -18.43
N ASN A 185 -13.58 -16.10 -17.80
CA ASN A 185 -12.51 -16.96 -18.34
C ASN A 185 -11.94 -16.50 -19.70
N GLY A 186 -12.26 -15.27 -20.13
CA GLY A 186 -11.77 -14.66 -21.35
C GLY A 186 -10.49 -13.84 -21.13
N THR A 187 -9.94 -13.31 -22.20
CA THR A 187 -8.76 -12.45 -22.20
C THR A 187 -9.07 -11.10 -22.84
N VAL A 188 -8.72 -10.03 -22.12
CA VAL A 188 -8.70 -8.64 -22.60
C VAL A 188 -7.27 -8.14 -22.49
N ARG A 189 -6.64 -7.81 -23.63
CA ARG A 189 -5.23 -7.39 -23.62
C ARG A 189 -4.91 -6.33 -24.65
N ASP A 190 -3.82 -5.58 -24.36
CA ASP A 190 -3.32 -4.55 -25.26
C ASP A 190 -4.40 -3.54 -25.64
N VAL A 191 -5.14 -3.04 -24.63
CA VAL A 191 -6.27 -2.16 -24.84
C VAL A 191 -6.09 -0.82 -24.14
N THR A 192 -6.64 0.22 -24.76
CA THR A 192 -6.69 1.57 -24.20
C THR A 192 -8.13 2.05 -24.13
N PHE A 193 -8.50 2.59 -22.97
CA PHE A 193 -9.80 3.24 -22.77
C PHE A 193 -9.62 4.67 -22.26
N GLU A 194 -10.18 5.62 -22.98
CA GLU A 194 -10.32 7.02 -22.59
C GLU A 194 -11.78 7.43 -22.76
N GLY A 195 -12.49 7.70 -21.67
CA GLY A 195 -13.92 8.00 -21.76
C GLY A 195 -14.61 8.09 -20.41
N VAL A 196 -15.94 7.97 -20.44
CA VAL A 196 -16.82 8.10 -19.27
C VAL A 196 -17.50 6.77 -18.97
N VAL A 197 -17.43 6.33 -17.70
CA VAL A 197 -18.13 5.12 -17.24
C VAL A 197 -19.04 5.47 -16.07
N LEU A 198 -20.33 5.20 -16.21
CA LEU A 198 -21.34 5.60 -15.24
C LEU A 198 -22.08 4.39 -14.66
N GLY A 199 -22.05 4.26 -13.33
CA GLY A 199 -22.96 3.40 -12.58
C GLY A 199 -24.22 4.16 -12.17
N ILE A 200 -25.37 3.66 -12.54
CA ILE A 200 -26.63 4.41 -12.33
C ILE A 200 -27.53 3.86 -11.22
N HIS A 201 -27.14 2.76 -10.55
CA HIS A 201 -27.86 2.14 -9.45
C HIS A 201 -26.93 1.50 -8.40
N ASP A 202 -27.46 0.96 -7.31
CA ASP A 202 -26.77 0.53 -6.09
C ASP A 202 -26.09 -0.86 -6.16
N ARG A 203 -26.08 -1.53 -7.29
CA ARG A 203 -25.59 -2.93 -7.43
C ARG A 203 -24.34 -3.04 -8.29
N ASP A 204 -23.41 -2.16 -8.13
CA ASP A 204 -22.39 -1.89 -9.11
C ASP A 204 -21.15 -2.80 -9.00
N PHE A 205 -20.76 -3.34 -10.14
CA PHE A 205 -19.38 -3.69 -10.46
C PHE A 205 -18.98 -2.82 -11.65
N ILE A 206 -18.27 -1.72 -11.38
CA ILE A 206 -17.92 -0.75 -12.40
C ILE A 206 -16.41 -0.74 -12.61
N GLY A 207 -16.01 -0.89 -13.87
CA GLY A 207 -14.61 -0.85 -14.26
C GLY A 207 -14.38 -0.02 -15.52
N GLY A 208 -13.27 0.70 -15.58
CA GLY A 208 -12.89 1.42 -16.80
C GLY A 208 -12.58 0.50 -17.98
N ILE A 209 -12.16 -0.74 -17.72
CA ILE A 209 -11.98 -1.77 -18.76
C ILE A 209 -13.09 -2.81 -18.68
N VAL A 210 -13.29 -3.44 -17.51
CA VAL A 210 -14.21 -4.55 -17.32
C VAL A 210 -15.04 -4.35 -16.07
N GLY A 211 -16.36 -4.47 -16.16
CA GLY A 211 -17.22 -4.41 -14.98
C GLY A 211 -16.89 -5.53 -13.98
N ALA A 212 -16.87 -6.78 -14.43
CA ALA A 212 -16.54 -7.95 -13.62
C ALA A 212 -15.57 -8.89 -14.35
N ASN A 213 -14.39 -9.11 -13.78
CA ASN A 213 -13.37 -10.07 -14.25
C ASN A 213 -13.50 -11.35 -13.43
N THR A 214 -14.33 -12.31 -13.89
CA THR A 214 -14.76 -13.48 -13.15
C THR A 214 -14.17 -14.79 -13.69
N GLY A 215 -13.92 -15.70 -12.75
CA GLY A 215 -13.29 -16.98 -13.08
C GLY A 215 -11.76 -16.94 -13.07
N ALA A 216 -11.14 -17.99 -12.55
CA ALA A 216 -9.70 -18.06 -12.31
C ALA A 216 -8.81 -17.97 -13.57
N LYS A 217 -9.39 -18.18 -14.76
CA LYS A 217 -8.67 -18.09 -16.05
C LYS A 217 -8.82 -16.72 -16.72
N SER A 218 -9.63 -15.84 -16.19
CA SER A 218 -9.83 -14.50 -16.74
C SER A 218 -8.56 -13.68 -16.67
N VAL A 219 -8.20 -13.02 -17.75
CA VAL A 219 -6.98 -12.20 -17.84
C VAL A 219 -7.28 -10.82 -18.39
N ILE A 220 -6.80 -9.81 -17.68
CA ILE A 220 -6.68 -8.42 -18.16
C ILE A 220 -5.18 -8.11 -18.18
N ARG A 221 -4.62 -7.76 -19.34
CA ARG A 221 -3.18 -7.55 -19.47
C ARG A 221 -2.84 -6.37 -20.37
N ASN A 222 -1.80 -5.61 -19.97
CA ASN A 222 -1.26 -4.49 -20.73
C ASN A 222 -2.37 -3.51 -21.16
N VAL A 223 -2.99 -2.90 -20.14
CA VAL A 223 -4.12 -2.00 -20.35
C VAL A 223 -3.77 -0.58 -19.89
N LYS A 224 -4.31 0.40 -20.61
CA LYS A 224 -4.21 1.82 -20.24
C LYS A 224 -5.62 2.38 -20.06
N VAL A 225 -5.82 3.05 -18.94
CA VAL A 225 -7.10 3.60 -18.56
C VAL A 225 -6.97 5.07 -18.18
N ASN A 226 -7.73 5.90 -18.87
CA ASN A 226 -7.98 7.29 -18.49
C ASN A 226 -9.50 7.52 -18.49
N ALA A 227 -10.14 7.13 -17.40
CA ALA A 227 -11.59 7.17 -17.29
C ALA A 227 -12.05 8.23 -16.28
N ASP A 228 -13.10 8.98 -16.66
CA ASP A 228 -13.96 9.70 -15.72
C ASP A 228 -15.05 8.73 -15.27
N MET A 229 -14.86 8.16 -14.08
CA MET A 229 -15.78 7.16 -13.54
C MET A 229 -16.60 7.73 -12.41
N ARG A 230 -17.91 7.62 -12.54
CA ARG A 230 -18.87 8.08 -11.52
C ARG A 230 -19.88 7.00 -11.22
N SER A 231 -20.24 6.86 -9.96
CA SER A 231 -21.31 5.98 -9.53
C SER A 231 -22.43 6.74 -8.83
N SER A 232 -23.58 6.09 -8.66
CA SER A 232 -24.60 6.57 -7.74
C SER A 232 -24.07 6.64 -6.31
N TYR A 233 -24.73 7.37 -5.43
CA TYR A 233 -24.34 7.54 -4.01
C TYR A 233 -24.12 6.22 -3.26
N TYR A 234 -24.76 5.13 -3.67
CA TYR A 234 -24.69 3.81 -3.04
C TYR A 234 -23.91 2.75 -3.83
N GLY A 235 -23.20 3.14 -4.90
CA GLY A 235 -22.41 2.21 -5.72
C GLY A 235 -21.28 1.53 -4.95
N ASN A 236 -21.09 0.24 -5.21
CA ASN A 236 -20.08 -0.57 -4.54
C ASN A 236 -19.18 -1.29 -5.55
N ASN A 237 -17.94 -1.60 -5.15
CA ASN A 237 -16.94 -2.31 -5.95
C ASN A 237 -16.61 -1.57 -7.27
N LEU A 238 -15.98 -0.42 -7.13
CA LEU A 238 -15.55 0.42 -8.24
C LEU A 238 -14.03 0.34 -8.41
N GLY A 239 -13.57 0.18 -9.66
CA GLY A 239 -12.15 0.21 -9.99
C GLY A 239 -11.90 0.68 -11.41
N LEU A 240 -10.90 1.54 -11.61
CA LEU A 240 -10.60 2.07 -12.94
C LEU A 240 -10.18 0.99 -13.96
N VAL A 241 -9.81 -0.23 -13.51
CA VAL A 241 -9.62 -1.38 -14.42
C VAL A 241 -10.82 -2.32 -14.34
N ALA A 242 -11.18 -2.80 -13.14
CA ALA A 242 -12.28 -3.72 -12.96
C ALA A 242 -13.06 -3.44 -11.66
N GLY A 243 -14.36 -3.59 -11.65
CA GLY A 243 -15.16 -3.51 -10.42
C GLY A 243 -14.77 -4.61 -9.43
N ILE A 244 -14.72 -5.87 -9.91
CA ILE A 244 -14.19 -7.02 -9.17
C ILE A 244 -13.18 -7.80 -10.01
N ASN A 245 -12.22 -8.45 -9.34
CA ASN A 245 -11.24 -9.33 -9.96
C ASN A 245 -11.14 -10.67 -9.22
N GLU A 246 -11.48 -11.78 -9.90
CA GLU A 246 -11.25 -13.16 -9.46
C GLU A 246 -10.12 -13.83 -10.27
N GLY A 247 -9.77 -13.27 -11.42
CA GLY A 247 -8.73 -13.73 -12.33
C GLY A 247 -7.40 -13.01 -12.13
N THR A 248 -6.77 -12.60 -13.21
CA THR A 248 -5.46 -11.95 -13.21
C THR A 248 -5.51 -10.61 -13.91
N ILE A 249 -5.00 -9.56 -13.25
CA ILE A 249 -4.75 -8.24 -13.83
C ILE A 249 -3.24 -8.01 -13.83
N VAL A 250 -2.65 -7.78 -15.00
CA VAL A 250 -1.20 -7.59 -15.15
C VAL A 250 -0.87 -6.38 -16.02
N SER A 251 0.07 -5.56 -15.57
CA SER A 251 0.58 -4.42 -16.32
C SER A 251 -0.52 -3.44 -16.72
N ALA A 252 -1.26 -2.92 -15.75
CA ALA A 252 -2.23 -1.86 -15.95
C ALA A 252 -1.61 -0.49 -15.58
N GLU A 253 -1.74 0.47 -16.48
CA GLU A 253 -1.44 1.89 -16.23
C GLU A 253 -2.77 2.65 -16.11
N ILE A 254 -2.97 3.29 -14.98
CA ILE A 254 -4.23 3.93 -14.64
C ILE A 254 -3.99 5.42 -14.38
N ASP A 255 -4.60 6.24 -15.21
CA ASP A 255 -4.80 7.66 -15.00
C ASP A 255 -6.33 7.90 -15.08
N GLY A 256 -6.86 8.89 -14.38
CA GLY A 256 -8.29 9.15 -14.40
C GLY A 256 -8.84 9.51 -13.03
N ILE A 257 -10.15 9.66 -12.95
CA ILE A 257 -10.84 10.10 -11.75
C ILE A 257 -11.93 9.09 -11.41
N LEU A 258 -11.98 8.68 -10.13
CA LEU A 258 -13.06 7.91 -9.59
C LEU A 258 -13.79 8.75 -8.56
N GLU A 259 -15.03 9.13 -8.89
CA GLU A 259 -15.88 9.98 -8.04
C GLU A 259 -17.12 9.25 -7.56
N HIS A 260 -17.50 9.54 -6.31
CA HIS A 260 -18.66 8.97 -5.64
C HIS A 260 -18.56 7.44 -5.50
N GLY A 261 -19.35 6.87 -4.67
CA GLY A 261 -19.37 5.45 -4.36
C GLY A 261 -19.40 5.25 -2.85
N ASN A 262 -19.91 4.10 -2.44
CA ASN A 262 -20.18 3.79 -1.05
C ASN A 262 -19.07 2.92 -0.40
N ARG A 263 -18.72 1.81 -1.04
CA ARG A 263 -17.76 0.84 -0.47
C ARG A 263 -16.87 0.21 -1.52
N PHE A 264 -15.64 -0.10 -1.12
CA PHE A 264 -14.65 -0.82 -1.91
C PHE A 264 -14.32 -0.12 -3.24
N LEU A 265 -13.72 1.06 -3.11
CA LEU A 265 -13.20 1.82 -4.23
C LEU A 265 -11.69 1.59 -4.34
N GLY A 266 -11.21 1.36 -5.55
CA GLY A 266 -9.77 1.20 -5.81
C GLY A 266 -9.36 1.66 -7.19
N GLY A 267 -8.15 2.21 -7.30
CA GLY A 267 -7.62 2.64 -8.60
C GLY A 267 -7.51 1.51 -9.62
N VAL A 268 -7.26 0.27 -9.18
CA VAL A 268 -7.28 -0.92 -10.06
C VAL A 268 -8.62 -1.63 -9.94
N THR A 269 -9.02 -2.01 -8.73
CA THR A 269 -10.28 -2.75 -8.54
C THR A 269 -10.91 -2.47 -7.18
N GLY A 270 -12.24 -2.46 -7.14
CA GLY A 270 -12.97 -2.36 -5.88
C GLY A 270 -12.70 -3.59 -4.99
N LYS A 271 -12.74 -4.80 -5.55
CA LYS A 271 -12.52 -6.04 -4.81
C LYS A 271 -11.66 -7.02 -5.59
N ASN A 272 -10.61 -7.55 -4.93
CA ASN A 272 -9.69 -8.53 -5.50
C ASN A 272 -9.70 -9.84 -4.70
N SER A 273 -9.96 -10.96 -5.35
CA SER A 273 -9.73 -12.31 -4.83
C SER A 273 -8.76 -13.11 -5.72
N GLY A 274 -8.35 -12.54 -6.86
CA GLY A 274 -7.39 -13.08 -7.79
C GLY A 274 -5.98 -12.51 -7.61
N THR A 275 -5.30 -12.26 -8.72
CA THR A 275 -3.93 -11.72 -8.74
C THR A 275 -3.90 -10.36 -9.43
N ILE A 276 -3.19 -9.41 -8.81
CA ILE A 276 -2.83 -8.11 -9.39
C ILE A 276 -1.30 -8.03 -9.40
N ASP A 277 -0.70 -7.80 -10.56
CA ASP A 277 0.75 -7.75 -10.72
C ASP A 277 1.18 -6.59 -11.61
N SER A 278 2.21 -5.86 -11.20
CA SER A 278 2.85 -4.81 -12.00
C SER A 278 1.87 -3.72 -12.47
N CYS A 279 0.94 -3.31 -11.61
CA CYS A 279 -0.03 -2.26 -11.89
C CYS A 279 0.38 -0.93 -11.26
N VAL A 280 0.13 0.18 -11.95
CA VAL A 280 0.44 1.54 -11.48
C VAL A 280 -0.82 2.40 -11.54
N SER A 281 -1.26 2.90 -10.38
CA SER A 281 -2.39 3.80 -10.26
C SER A 281 -1.90 5.24 -9.99
N ARG A 282 -2.25 6.17 -10.89
CA ARG A 282 -2.03 7.60 -10.73
C ARG A 282 -3.36 8.37 -10.62
N GLY A 283 -4.46 7.66 -10.75
CA GLY A 283 -5.80 8.24 -10.69
C GLY A 283 -6.13 8.85 -9.32
N SER A 284 -6.93 9.91 -9.33
CA SER A 284 -7.48 10.52 -8.12
C SER A 284 -8.76 9.80 -7.69
N ILE A 285 -8.92 9.63 -6.37
CA ILE A 285 -10.08 8.96 -5.79
C ILE A 285 -10.78 9.90 -4.84
N PHE A 286 -12.05 10.17 -5.10
CA PHE A 286 -12.93 10.99 -4.28
C PHE A 286 -14.15 10.17 -3.86
N SER A 287 -14.18 9.70 -2.63
CA SER A 287 -15.27 8.88 -2.14
C SER A 287 -16.04 9.53 -1.01
N MET A 288 -17.26 9.01 -0.78
CA MET A 288 -18.13 9.48 0.30
C MET A 288 -18.05 8.59 1.56
N HIS A 289 -17.70 7.30 1.41
CA HIS A 289 -17.78 6.30 2.49
C HIS A 289 -16.59 5.34 2.51
N GLU A 290 -16.72 4.26 3.27
CA GLU A 290 -15.68 3.35 3.77
C GLU A 290 -14.84 2.62 2.70
N ASN A 291 -13.58 2.30 3.05
CA ASN A 291 -12.67 1.42 2.30
C ASN A 291 -12.35 1.92 0.89
N SER A 292 -12.01 3.19 0.79
CA SER A 292 -11.46 3.76 -0.42
C SER A 292 -9.94 3.67 -0.40
N ALA A 293 -9.36 3.29 -1.52
CA ALA A 293 -7.92 3.07 -1.58
C ALA A 293 -7.34 3.37 -2.97
N GLY A 294 -6.10 3.79 -3.01
CA GLY A 294 -5.41 4.12 -4.25
C GLY A 294 -5.28 2.96 -5.24
N LEU A 295 -5.26 1.69 -4.74
CA LEU A 295 -5.17 0.53 -5.63
C LEU A 295 -6.38 -0.41 -5.53
N VAL A 296 -6.71 -0.89 -4.32
CA VAL A 296 -7.76 -1.91 -4.13
C VAL A 296 -8.58 -1.61 -2.87
N GLY A 297 -9.90 -1.57 -2.99
CA GLY A 297 -10.79 -1.38 -1.83
C GLY A 297 -10.73 -2.54 -0.84
N TYR A 298 -10.86 -3.80 -1.32
CA TYR A 298 -10.80 -5.02 -0.51
C TYR A 298 -9.98 -6.11 -1.21
N ASN A 299 -8.98 -6.65 -0.52
CA ASN A 299 -8.10 -7.70 -1.04
C ASN A 299 -8.17 -8.97 -0.20
N SER A 300 -8.53 -10.08 -0.82
CA SER A 300 -8.39 -11.45 -0.29
C SER A 300 -7.47 -12.32 -1.16
N GLY A 301 -6.95 -11.77 -2.26
CA GLY A 301 -6.04 -12.39 -3.21
C GLY A 301 -4.59 -11.93 -3.05
N THR A 302 -3.84 -11.94 -4.14
CA THR A 302 -2.44 -11.53 -4.16
C THR A 302 -2.27 -10.23 -4.93
N ILE A 303 -1.55 -9.28 -4.33
CA ILE A 303 -1.10 -8.04 -4.99
C ILE A 303 0.43 -8.01 -4.91
N LYS A 304 1.09 -7.81 -6.03
CA LYS A 304 2.55 -7.72 -6.05
C LYS A 304 3.06 -6.73 -7.09
N ASN A 305 4.27 -6.22 -6.84
CA ASN A 305 5.00 -5.34 -7.76
C ASN A 305 4.15 -4.15 -8.24
N SER A 306 3.21 -3.67 -7.42
CA SER A 306 2.24 -2.65 -7.81
C SER A 306 2.41 -1.36 -7.04
N SER A 307 2.04 -0.23 -7.61
CA SER A 307 2.22 1.08 -6.98
C SER A 307 1.02 1.99 -7.12
N VAL A 308 0.95 2.91 -6.17
CA VAL A 308 0.11 4.11 -6.24
C VAL A 308 1.03 5.32 -6.26
N GLU A 309 0.86 6.16 -7.25
CA GLU A 309 1.60 7.42 -7.47
C GLU A 309 0.58 8.54 -7.72
N ALA A 310 -0.38 8.72 -6.81
CA ALA A 310 -1.50 9.65 -6.95
C ALA A 310 -1.27 10.96 -6.19
N ASP A 311 -1.76 12.06 -6.70
CA ASP A 311 -1.68 13.35 -6.02
C ASP A 311 -2.58 13.40 -4.77
N SER A 312 -3.77 12.81 -4.83
CA SER A 312 -4.74 12.85 -3.73
C SER A 312 -5.66 11.63 -3.71
N ILE A 313 -5.85 11.09 -2.50
CA ILE A 313 -6.88 10.11 -2.18
C ILE A 313 -7.72 10.72 -1.04
N TYR A 314 -8.96 10.99 -1.34
CA TYR A 314 -9.88 11.67 -0.43
C TYR A 314 -11.11 10.81 -0.14
N CYS A 315 -11.49 10.72 1.14
CA CYS A 315 -12.76 10.14 1.56
C CYS A 315 -13.42 11.05 2.59
N GLU A 316 -14.67 11.43 2.34
CA GLU A 316 -15.37 12.37 3.22
C GLU A 316 -15.69 11.76 4.59
N TYR A 317 -16.08 10.48 4.63
CA TYR A 317 -16.45 9.80 5.86
C TYR A 317 -15.72 8.46 6.02
N ARG A 318 -15.30 8.12 7.24
CA ARG A 318 -14.86 6.84 7.79
C ARG A 318 -13.47 6.32 7.42
N GLY A 319 -12.96 6.44 6.20
CA GLY A 319 -11.57 6.06 6.02
C GLY A 319 -11.09 5.84 4.60
N ALA A 320 -9.87 6.32 4.34
CA ALA A 320 -9.12 6.12 3.11
C ALA A 320 -7.74 5.53 3.37
N ALA A 321 -7.24 4.75 2.41
CA ALA A 321 -5.89 4.23 2.41
C ALA A 321 -5.13 4.56 1.12
N GLY A 322 -3.83 4.73 1.23
CA GLY A 322 -3.00 4.95 0.06
C GLY A 322 -2.99 3.77 -0.92
N PHE A 323 -3.04 2.52 -0.42
CA PHE A 323 -2.89 1.33 -1.27
C PHE A 323 -4.10 0.38 -1.20
N VAL A 324 -4.45 -0.11 -0.01
CA VAL A 324 -5.56 -1.05 0.16
C VAL A 324 -6.46 -0.67 1.33
N GLY A 325 -7.78 -0.64 1.12
CA GLY A 325 -8.72 -0.40 2.22
C GLY A 325 -8.64 -1.51 3.26
N THR A 326 -8.92 -2.75 2.86
CA THR A 326 -8.82 -3.95 3.71
C THR A 326 -8.00 -5.03 3.01
N ASN A 327 -6.94 -5.50 3.68
CA ASN A 327 -6.23 -6.74 3.34
C ASN A 327 -6.72 -7.85 4.26
N ASP A 328 -7.52 -8.77 3.74
CA ASP A 328 -8.13 -9.86 4.50
C ASP A 328 -7.11 -10.93 4.91
N SER A 329 -7.51 -11.86 5.73
CA SER A 329 -6.67 -12.93 6.31
C SER A 329 -5.97 -13.81 5.27
N THR A 330 -6.53 -13.96 4.08
CA THR A 330 -5.92 -14.66 2.94
C THR A 330 -5.13 -13.75 2.02
N GLY A 331 -5.25 -12.43 2.20
CA GLY A 331 -4.64 -11.43 1.34
C GLY A 331 -3.13 -11.35 1.51
N VAL A 332 -2.41 -11.33 0.40
CA VAL A 332 -0.95 -11.17 0.36
C VAL A 332 -0.58 -9.96 -0.48
N ILE A 333 0.22 -9.06 0.10
CA ILE A 333 0.73 -7.87 -0.59
C ILE A 333 2.25 -7.88 -0.47
N GLU A 334 2.94 -7.78 -1.60
CA GLU A 334 4.39 -7.79 -1.62
C GLU A 334 5.01 -6.86 -2.66
N ASN A 335 6.21 -6.36 -2.36
CA ASN A 335 7.01 -5.54 -3.26
C ASN A 335 6.21 -4.35 -3.84
N SER A 336 5.41 -3.69 -3.01
CA SER A 336 4.44 -2.69 -3.45
C SER A 336 4.62 -1.37 -2.70
N PHE A 337 4.21 -0.24 -3.29
CA PHE A 337 4.39 1.03 -2.61
C PHE A 337 3.32 2.07 -2.91
N VAL A 338 3.30 3.08 -2.04
CA VAL A 338 2.47 4.28 -2.18
C VAL A 338 3.34 5.52 -2.15
N LYS A 339 3.02 6.46 -3.03
CA LYS A 339 3.41 7.86 -2.97
C LYS A 339 2.15 8.70 -3.23
N ALA A 340 1.47 9.06 -2.16
CA ALA A 340 0.22 9.80 -2.25
C ALA A 340 -0.05 10.59 -0.98
N ASN A 341 -0.85 11.64 -1.11
CA ASN A 341 -1.45 12.33 0.02
C ASN A 341 -2.83 11.72 0.29
N VAL A 342 -3.08 11.31 1.54
CA VAL A 342 -4.33 10.69 1.95
C VAL A 342 -5.02 11.56 2.97
N HIS A 343 -6.29 11.90 2.70
CA HIS A 343 -7.09 12.70 3.60
C HIS A 343 -8.44 12.05 3.85
N SER A 344 -8.76 11.79 5.12
CA SER A 344 -10.04 11.22 5.55
C SER A 344 -10.14 11.26 7.08
N ASP A 345 -11.33 11.04 7.62
CA ASP A 345 -11.54 10.84 9.06
C ASP A 345 -10.54 9.84 9.68
N SER A 346 -10.31 8.70 9.02
CA SER A 346 -9.24 7.76 9.37
C SER A 346 -8.37 7.49 8.15
N SER A 347 -7.09 7.82 8.22
CA SER A 347 -6.17 7.70 7.09
C SER A 347 -5.05 6.71 7.38
N GLY A 348 -4.85 5.78 6.43
CA GLY A 348 -3.71 4.87 6.44
C GLY A 348 -2.84 5.07 5.20
N GLY A 349 -1.54 5.31 5.40
CA GLY A 349 -0.64 5.54 4.26
C GLY A 349 -0.61 4.35 3.28
N PHE A 350 -0.74 3.12 3.79
CA PHE A 350 -0.77 1.92 2.98
C PHE A 350 -2.10 1.16 3.09
N ALA A 351 -2.57 0.90 4.32
CA ALA A 351 -3.83 0.18 4.53
C ALA A 351 -4.63 0.75 5.71
N LEU A 352 -5.97 0.62 5.67
CA LEU A 352 -6.79 0.83 6.85
C LEU A 352 -6.75 -0.40 7.77
N TYR A 353 -6.92 -1.58 7.21
CA TYR A 353 -6.96 -2.82 7.97
C TYR A 353 -6.12 -3.91 7.30
N ASN A 354 -5.24 -4.56 8.08
CA ASN A 354 -4.47 -5.71 7.64
C ASN A 354 -4.70 -6.91 8.55
N ALA A 355 -5.30 -7.97 8.01
CA ALA A 355 -5.39 -9.29 8.65
C ALA A 355 -4.52 -10.34 7.95
N GLY A 356 -4.04 -10.04 6.74
CA GLY A 356 -3.19 -10.89 5.92
C GLY A 356 -1.69 -10.61 6.08
N VAL A 357 -0.98 -10.70 5.00
CA VAL A 357 0.47 -10.50 4.93
C VAL A 357 0.80 -9.28 4.08
N ILE A 358 1.62 -8.38 4.64
CA ILE A 358 2.25 -7.28 3.90
C ILE A 358 3.76 -7.43 4.07
N ARG A 359 4.52 -7.45 2.96
CA ARG A 359 5.98 -7.56 3.01
C ARG A 359 6.67 -6.76 1.92
N ASN A 360 7.89 -6.28 2.22
CA ASN A 360 8.73 -5.52 1.29
C ASN A 360 7.97 -4.33 0.67
N SER A 361 7.18 -3.61 1.48
CA SER A 361 6.28 -2.58 0.99
C SER A 361 6.46 -1.26 1.74
N TYR A 362 6.08 -0.12 1.13
CA TYR A 362 6.28 1.15 1.80
C TYR A 362 5.24 2.22 1.44
N ALA A 363 5.17 3.25 2.30
CA ALA A 363 4.35 4.45 2.09
C ALA A 363 5.20 5.73 2.25
N GLU A 364 5.00 6.67 1.32
CA GLU A 364 5.55 8.02 1.33
C GLU A 364 4.40 9.02 1.02
N GLY A 365 4.45 10.24 1.56
CA GLY A 365 3.45 11.29 1.36
C GLY A 365 2.97 11.90 2.67
N SER A 366 1.76 12.46 2.71
CA SER A 366 1.17 13.08 3.88
C SER A 366 -0.16 12.44 4.24
N MET A 367 -0.32 12.10 5.52
CA MET A 367 -1.54 11.49 6.07
C MET A 367 -2.23 12.49 6.97
N THR A 368 -3.42 12.91 6.59
CA THR A 368 -4.17 13.95 7.29
C THR A 368 -5.61 13.51 7.58
N ALA A 369 -6.22 14.15 8.57
CA ALA A 369 -7.62 13.96 8.90
C ALA A 369 -8.25 15.25 9.41
N ASP A 370 -9.57 15.37 9.26
CA ASP A 370 -10.35 16.42 9.88
C ASP A 370 -10.45 16.27 11.41
N SER A 371 -10.88 17.32 12.08
CA SER A 371 -10.81 17.47 13.54
C SER A 371 -11.85 16.67 14.36
N MET A 372 -12.38 15.57 13.85
CA MET A 372 -13.39 14.76 14.53
C MET A 372 -12.78 13.85 15.62
N PRO A 373 -13.38 13.74 16.82
CA PRO A 373 -12.90 12.84 17.88
C PRO A 373 -13.00 11.36 17.51
N GLY A 374 -11.99 10.58 17.89
CA GLY A 374 -12.02 9.11 17.79
C GLY A 374 -11.36 8.52 16.56
N HIS A 375 -10.95 9.33 15.59
CA HIS A 375 -10.31 8.89 14.35
C HIS A 375 -8.83 8.58 14.54
N CYS A 376 -8.30 7.69 13.67
CA CYS A 376 -6.94 7.18 13.73
C CYS A 376 -6.20 7.46 12.42
N VAL A 377 -5.01 8.05 12.51
CA VAL A 377 -4.17 8.30 11.34
C VAL A 377 -2.81 7.64 11.51
N SER A 378 -2.35 6.97 10.48
CA SER A 378 -1.08 6.26 10.50
C SER A 378 -0.33 6.38 9.19
N GLY A 379 0.99 6.44 9.29
CA GLY A 379 1.85 6.53 8.12
C GLY A 379 1.85 5.25 7.25
N PHE A 380 1.44 4.08 7.81
CA PHE A 380 1.38 2.83 7.05
C PHE A 380 0.04 2.11 7.22
N VAL A 381 -0.27 1.53 8.38
CA VAL A 381 -1.52 0.76 8.58
C VAL A 381 -2.27 1.28 9.82
N VAL A 382 -3.57 1.53 9.71
CA VAL A 382 -4.34 1.97 10.87
C VAL A 382 -4.51 0.82 11.88
N GLN A 383 -4.93 -0.36 11.45
CA GLN A 383 -5.05 -1.54 12.32
C GLN A 383 -4.43 -2.78 11.69
N ASN A 384 -3.46 -3.39 12.41
CA ASN A 384 -2.82 -4.64 12.04
C ASN A 384 -3.19 -5.77 13.00
N VAL A 385 -3.79 -6.83 12.48
CA VAL A 385 -3.98 -8.12 13.18
C VAL A 385 -3.24 -9.26 12.48
N GLY A 386 -2.69 -9.02 11.29
CA GLY A 386 -1.91 -9.92 10.47
C GLY A 386 -0.41 -9.77 10.67
N THR A 387 0.33 -9.93 9.60
CA THR A 387 1.80 -9.87 9.62
C THR A 387 2.31 -8.78 8.67
N ILE A 388 3.22 -7.95 9.19
CA ILE A 388 3.94 -6.94 8.41
C ILE A 388 5.44 -7.21 8.57
N THR A 389 6.17 -7.37 7.45
CA THR A 389 7.61 -7.60 7.48
C THR A 389 8.34 -6.77 6.43
N ASN A 390 9.58 -6.38 6.74
CA ASN A 390 10.45 -5.65 5.82
C ASN A 390 9.72 -4.48 5.13
N SER A 391 8.99 -3.67 5.91
CA SER A 391 8.16 -2.61 5.39
C SER A 391 8.43 -1.28 6.10
N TYR A 392 8.16 -0.15 5.44
CA TYR A 392 8.43 1.12 6.08
C TYR A 392 7.46 2.24 5.71
N SER A 393 7.43 3.28 6.55
CA SER A 393 6.75 4.54 6.29
C SER A 393 7.74 5.70 6.36
N LYS A 394 7.66 6.59 5.36
CA LYS A 394 8.27 7.93 5.39
C LYS A 394 7.21 9.01 5.34
N ALA A 395 5.96 8.63 5.50
CA ALA A 395 4.83 9.54 5.46
C ALA A 395 4.79 10.38 6.73
N ASP A 396 4.58 11.69 6.57
CA ASP A 396 4.26 12.57 7.68
C ASP A 396 2.79 12.41 8.06
N VAL A 397 2.52 12.40 9.35
CA VAL A 397 1.19 12.25 9.94
C VAL A 397 0.83 13.53 10.69
N ASP A 398 -0.20 14.22 10.23
CA ASP A 398 -0.69 15.45 10.87
C ASP A 398 -2.20 15.42 11.07
N ALA A 399 -2.63 15.22 12.30
CA ALA A 399 -4.04 15.16 12.68
C ALA A 399 -4.24 15.33 14.20
N PHE A 400 -5.50 15.24 14.70
CA PHE A 400 -5.83 15.65 16.05
C PHE A 400 -5.71 14.61 17.16
N HIS A 401 -6.03 13.30 16.93
CA HIS A 401 -6.30 12.42 18.06
C HIS A 401 -5.38 11.20 18.22
N LYS A 402 -5.38 10.27 17.34
CA LYS A 402 -4.73 8.95 17.49
C LYS A 402 -3.76 8.75 16.35
N LEU A 403 -2.48 8.97 16.59
CA LEU A 403 -1.48 9.09 15.54
C LEU A 403 -0.37 8.07 15.69
N ALA A 404 0.12 7.57 14.56
CA ALA A 404 1.32 6.72 14.52
C ALA A 404 2.09 6.89 13.21
N GLY A 405 3.41 6.88 13.29
CA GLY A 405 4.26 6.95 12.11
C GLY A 405 4.20 5.68 11.24
N PHE A 406 3.86 4.50 11.83
CA PHE A 406 3.76 3.25 11.10
C PHE A 406 2.41 2.56 11.29
N VAL A 407 2.09 2.04 12.47
CA VAL A 407 0.81 1.37 12.75
C VAL A 407 0.13 1.99 13.94
N PHE A 408 -1.14 2.40 13.80
CA PHE A 408 -1.80 2.96 14.99
C PHE A 408 -2.13 1.85 16.02
N ARG A 409 -2.79 0.75 15.61
CA ARG A 409 -3.11 -0.36 16.52
C ARG A 409 -2.57 -1.69 16.00
N ASN A 410 -1.71 -2.35 16.80
CA ASN A 410 -1.12 -3.63 16.46
C ASN A 410 -1.56 -4.73 17.43
N SER A 411 -2.26 -5.75 16.93
CA SER A 411 -2.56 -7.02 17.63
C SER A 411 -1.89 -8.22 16.96
N GLY A 412 -1.21 -7.98 15.81
CA GLY A 412 -0.51 -8.96 15.00
C GLY A 412 1.01 -8.93 15.18
N LYS A 413 1.72 -9.30 14.15
CA LYS A 413 3.19 -9.30 14.13
C LYS A 413 3.73 -8.19 13.21
N ILE A 414 4.73 -7.46 13.72
CA ILE A 414 5.55 -6.53 12.94
C ILE A 414 7.01 -6.91 13.13
N ASP A 415 7.74 -7.07 12.04
CA ASP A 415 9.15 -7.43 12.08
C ASP A 415 9.97 -6.67 11.04
N SER A 416 11.20 -6.30 11.38
CA SER A 416 12.16 -5.67 10.46
C SER A 416 11.56 -4.48 9.71
N SER A 417 10.89 -3.58 10.44
CA SER A 417 10.13 -2.48 9.83
C SER A 417 10.47 -1.13 10.49
N TYR A 418 10.22 0.00 9.80
CA TYR A 418 10.57 1.29 10.38
C TYR A 418 9.66 2.45 9.95
N ALA A 419 9.70 3.54 10.74
CA ALA A 419 9.08 4.82 10.42
C ALA A 419 10.10 5.97 10.54
N THR A 420 10.08 6.89 9.57
CA THR A 420 10.96 8.07 9.59
C THR A 420 10.19 9.39 9.40
N GLY A 421 8.91 9.35 9.08
CA GLY A 421 8.04 10.52 9.01
C GLY A 421 7.71 11.09 10.39
N HIS A 422 7.36 12.35 10.43
CA HIS A 422 6.97 13.04 11.65
C HIS A 422 5.53 12.73 12.05
N VAL A 423 5.25 12.75 13.35
CA VAL A 423 3.91 12.58 13.93
C VAL A 423 3.54 13.87 14.66
N LEU A 424 2.67 14.67 14.07
CA LEU A 424 2.39 16.02 14.48
C LEU A 424 0.88 16.23 14.74
N ASN A 425 0.52 17.02 15.75
CA ASN A 425 -0.86 17.46 15.95
C ASN A 425 -1.04 19.00 15.97
N GLY A 426 -0.10 19.73 15.43
CA GLY A 426 -0.13 21.18 15.39
C GLY A 426 -0.14 21.83 16.79
N GLU A 427 0.49 21.21 17.80
CA GLU A 427 0.55 21.68 19.20
C GLU A 427 -0.83 21.89 19.84
N ARG A 428 -1.83 21.12 19.44
CA ARG A 428 -3.18 21.22 19.98
C ARG A 428 -3.35 20.30 21.21
N ALA A 429 -4.00 20.81 22.26
CA ALA A 429 -4.10 20.14 23.56
C ALA A 429 -5.05 18.92 23.62
N SER A 430 -5.50 18.42 22.49
CA SER A 430 -6.43 17.29 22.44
C SER A 430 -5.77 16.11 21.72
N GLY A 431 -5.74 14.98 22.33
CA GLY A 431 -5.26 13.76 21.71
C GLY A 431 -4.92 12.71 22.76
N ASP A 432 -5.17 11.44 22.41
CA ASP A 432 -5.02 10.35 23.37
C ASP A 432 -3.64 9.69 23.29
N THR A 433 -3.24 9.21 22.12
CA THR A 433 -2.11 8.29 21.98
C THR A 433 -1.33 8.56 20.72
N TYR A 434 0.00 8.76 20.88
CA TYR A 434 0.92 9.07 19.79
C TYR A 434 2.13 8.15 19.85
N GLY A 435 2.49 7.54 18.74
CA GLY A 435 3.70 6.73 18.63
C GLY A 435 4.48 7.04 17.38
N GLY A 436 5.77 7.25 17.50
CA GLY A 436 6.64 7.43 16.32
C GLY A 436 6.64 6.21 15.40
N PHE A 437 6.43 5.01 15.98
CA PHE A 437 6.22 3.77 15.23
C PHE A 437 4.82 3.22 15.42
N VAL A 438 4.42 2.88 16.64
CA VAL A 438 3.10 2.30 16.92
C VAL A 438 2.34 3.14 17.95
N GLY A 439 1.08 3.48 17.68
CA GLY A 439 0.23 4.16 18.65
C GLY A 439 -0.07 3.26 19.85
N GLN A 440 -0.65 2.08 19.61
CA GLN A 440 -0.99 1.08 20.62
C GLN A 440 -0.60 -0.33 20.16
N ASN A 441 0.23 -1.02 20.95
CA ASN A 441 0.54 -2.43 20.80
C ASN A 441 -0.27 -3.24 21.78
N ASP A 442 -1.26 -4.00 21.30
CA ASP A 442 -2.17 -4.80 22.12
C ASP A 442 -1.47 -6.01 22.75
N SER A 443 -2.10 -6.71 23.70
CA SER A 443 -1.52 -7.83 24.44
C SER A 443 -1.04 -9.01 23.58
N THR A 444 -1.62 -9.19 22.41
CA THR A 444 -1.18 -10.20 21.41
C THR A 444 -0.15 -9.67 20.44
N GLY A 445 0.07 -8.35 20.41
CA GLY A 445 0.95 -7.69 19.46
C GLY A 445 2.43 -7.98 19.74
N ILE A 446 3.17 -8.34 18.70
CA ILE A 446 4.61 -8.62 18.73
C ILE A 446 5.30 -7.70 17.75
N ILE A 447 6.28 -6.95 18.22
CA ILE A 447 7.12 -6.07 17.40
C ILE A 447 8.58 -6.47 17.62
N THR A 448 9.30 -6.73 16.52
CA THR A 448 10.72 -7.11 16.57
C THR A 448 11.52 -6.33 15.54
N ASN A 449 12.81 -6.09 15.81
CA ASN A 449 13.80 -5.56 14.86
C ASN A 449 13.33 -4.26 14.16
N SER A 450 12.68 -3.35 14.89
CA SER A 450 12.00 -2.21 14.30
C SER A 450 12.43 -0.87 14.90
N TYR A 451 12.26 0.24 14.16
CA TYR A 451 12.67 1.53 14.69
C TYR A 451 11.83 2.72 14.22
N ALA A 452 11.95 3.83 14.96
CA ALA A 452 11.40 5.13 14.58
C ALA A 452 12.44 6.24 14.72
N THR A 453 12.43 7.19 13.78
CA THR A 453 13.36 8.34 13.80
C THR A 453 12.66 9.68 13.67
N GLY A 454 11.38 9.71 13.35
CA GLY A 454 10.59 10.92 13.24
C GLY A 454 10.29 11.59 14.58
N GLU A 455 10.17 12.91 14.60
CA GLU A 455 9.73 13.67 15.76
C GLU A 455 8.27 13.35 16.09
N VAL A 456 7.93 13.29 17.37
CA VAL A 456 6.56 13.12 17.88
C VAL A 456 6.14 14.34 18.66
N VAL A 457 5.10 15.05 18.21
CA VAL A 457 4.60 16.27 18.85
C VAL A 457 3.13 16.16 19.17
N GLY A 458 2.80 16.29 20.44
CA GLY A 458 1.42 16.33 20.94
C GLY A 458 1.00 15.06 21.70
N GLY A 459 -0.29 14.98 22.01
CA GLY A 459 -0.89 13.85 22.69
C GLY A 459 -0.71 13.82 24.20
N MET A 460 -1.42 12.89 24.83
CA MET A 460 -1.35 12.66 26.28
C MET A 460 -0.47 11.46 26.63
N ARG A 461 -0.36 10.47 25.73
CA ARG A 461 0.51 9.29 25.86
C ARG A 461 1.37 9.21 24.63
N ALA A 462 2.52 9.84 24.69
CA ALA A 462 3.42 9.95 23.55
C ALA A 462 4.70 9.13 23.76
N GLY A 463 5.08 8.35 22.77
CA GLY A 463 6.36 7.64 22.76
C GLY A 463 7.08 7.81 21.43
N GLY A 464 8.39 8.01 21.47
CA GLY A 464 9.20 8.05 20.24
C GLY A 464 9.08 6.77 19.42
N PHE A 465 8.80 5.63 20.08
CA PHE A 465 8.49 4.35 19.42
C PHE A 465 7.02 3.95 19.60
N VAL A 466 6.52 3.84 20.82
CA VAL A 466 5.16 3.37 21.10
C VAL A 466 4.44 4.27 22.10
N GLY A 467 3.20 4.67 21.81
CA GLY A 467 2.37 5.41 22.76
C GLY A 467 2.00 4.54 23.97
N ILE A 468 1.35 3.39 23.74
CA ILE A 468 0.95 2.42 24.77
C ILE A 468 1.37 1.01 24.35
N ASN A 469 2.11 0.30 25.20
CA ASN A 469 2.48 -1.09 25.00
C ASN A 469 1.79 -2.02 26.00
N HIS A 470 0.98 -2.96 25.54
CA HIS A 470 0.47 -4.10 26.30
C HIS A 470 1.09 -5.44 25.84
N GLY A 471 1.75 -5.46 24.69
CA GLY A 471 2.33 -6.65 24.05
C GLY A 471 3.82 -6.79 24.27
N LYS A 472 4.50 -7.31 23.27
CA LYS A 472 5.94 -7.56 23.29
C LYS A 472 6.67 -6.71 22.26
N ILE A 473 7.75 -6.05 22.70
CA ILE A 473 8.62 -5.27 21.84
C ILE A 473 10.06 -5.70 22.12
N HIS A 474 10.73 -6.23 21.11
CA HIS A 474 12.11 -6.68 21.23
C HIS A 474 12.98 -6.07 20.14
N ASN A 475 14.26 -5.82 20.49
CA ASN A 475 15.29 -5.38 19.55
C ASN A 475 14.83 -4.15 18.73
N SER A 476 14.40 -3.10 19.40
CA SER A 476 13.78 -1.95 18.75
C SER A 476 14.28 -0.63 19.34
N TYR A 477 14.21 0.47 18.57
CA TYR A 477 14.70 1.75 19.07
C TYR A 477 13.94 2.96 18.52
N ALA A 478 14.12 4.11 19.24
CA ALA A 478 13.64 5.41 18.81
C ALA A 478 14.77 6.45 18.88
N THR A 479 14.87 7.32 17.91
CA THR A 479 15.85 8.41 17.90
C THR A 479 15.22 9.81 17.70
N GLY A 480 13.93 9.87 17.38
CA GLY A 480 13.19 11.13 17.24
C GLY A 480 12.92 11.82 18.57
N ASP A 481 12.90 13.14 18.58
CA ASP A 481 12.52 13.93 19.73
C ASP A 481 11.02 13.76 20.05
N VAL A 482 10.66 13.89 21.34
CA VAL A 482 9.27 13.79 21.78
C VAL A 482 8.87 15.04 22.56
N ARG A 483 7.80 15.70 22.11
CA ARG A 483 7.19 16.83 22.82
C ARG A 483 5.72 16.52 23.11
N SER A 484 5.33 16.53 24.37
CA SER A 484 3.98 16.11 24.78
C SER A 484 3.43 16.87 25.97
N TYR A 485 2.14 16.64 26.27
CA TYR A 485 1.40 17.34 27.35
C TYR A 485 1.33 16.54 28.64
N SER A 486 1.53 15.23 28.64
CA SER A 486 1.34 14.39 29.84
C SER A 486 2.29 13.18 29.87
N GLU A 487 1.80 11.98 29.84
CA GLU A 487 2.56 10.74 30.00
C GLU A 487 3.41 10.45 28.75
N PHE A 488 4.71 10.76 28.77
CA PHE A 488 5.56 10.58 27.58
C PHE A 488 6.95 10.05 27.86
N GLY A 489 7.50 9.34 26.89
CA GLY A 489 8.84 8.79 26.96
C GLY A 489 9.54 8.75 25.61
N GLY A 490 10.86 8.74 25.64
CA GLY A 490 11.67 8.68 24.41
C GLY A 490 11.44 7.40 23.62
N PHE A 491 11.09 6.29 24.31
CA PHE A 491 10.68 5.04 23.68
C PHE A 491 9.17 4.80 23.82
N ALA A 492 8.63 4.80 25.04
CA ALA A 492 7.24 4.50 25.30
C ALA A 492 6.57 5.55 26.18
N GLY A 493 5.33 5.95 25.85
CA GLY A 493 4.50 6.70 26.77
C GLY A 493 4.18 5.87 27.99
N ASN A 494 3.44 4.78 27.83
CA ASN A 494 3.10 3.83 28.90
C ASN A 494 3.44 2.40 28.48
N ASN A 495 4.08 1.65 29.38
CA ASN A 495 4.37 0.24 29.21
C ASN A 495 3.64 -0.61 30.25
N TYR A 496 2.77 -1.50 29.81
CA TYR A 496 2.06 -2.54 30.58
C TYR A 496 2.52 -3.96 30.18
N GLY A 497 3.30 -4.07 29.09
CA GLY A 497 3.78 -5.32 28.51
C GLY A 497 5.26 -5.56 28.73
N GLU A 498 5.90 -6.16 27.77
CA GLU A 498 7.31 -6.53 27.78
C GLU A 498 8.11 -5.70 26.77
N ILE A 499 9.21 -5.10 27.22
CA ILE A 499 10.19 -4.42 26.36
C ILE A 499 11.57 -5.00 26.66
N LEU A 500 12.20 -5.60 25.64
CA LEU A 500 13.53 -6.19 25.74
C LEU A 500 14.48 -5.62 24.68
N TYR A 501 15.71 -5.32 25.07
CA TYR A 501 16.76 -4.88 24.15
C TYR A 501 16.32 -3.65 23.35
N ALA A 502 16.08 -2.54 24.04
CA ALA A 502 15.56 -1.34 23.40
C ALA A 502 16.31 -0.07 23.84
N TYR A 503 16.30 0.96 22.99
CA TYR A 503 16.88 2.23 23.40
C TYR A 503 16.15 3.45 22.82
N ALA A 504 16.34 4.60 23.49
CA ALA A 504 15.88 5.91 23.03
C ALA A 504 17.01 6.92 23.09
N THR A 505 17.15 7.76 22.06
CA THR A 505 18.18 8.81 22.01
C THR A 505 17.63 10.20 21.78
N GLY A 506 16.36 10.33 21.41
CA GLY A 506 15.68 11.61 21.21
C GLY A 506 15.49 12.36 22.52
N SER A 507 15.55 13.68 22.47
CA SER A 507 15.31 14.57 23.61
C SER A 507 13.82 14.75 23.88
N LEU A 508 13.48 14.99 25.14
CA LEU A 508 12.11 15.16 25.57
C LEU A 508 11.81 16.58 26.04
N GLY A 509 10.66 17.10 25.65
CA GLY A 509 10.18 18.42 26.09
C GLY A 509 8.69 18.44 26.44
N SER A 510 8.30 19.08 27.53
CA SER A 510 6.89 19.32 27.83
C SER A 510 6.35 20.50 27.03
N ILE A 511 5.13 20.36 26.45
CA ILE A 511 4.39 21.46 25.82
C ILE A 511 3.63 22.21 26.92
N LYS A 512 3.85 23.53 27.04
CA LYS A 512 3.31 24.35 28.11
C LYS A 512 1.81 24.65 27.93
N GLY A 513 1.08 24.70 29.02
CA GLY A 513 -0.22 25.40 29.10
C GLY A 513 -1.47 24.57 29.35
N TYR A 514 -1.40 23.24 29.41
CA TYR A 514 -2.62 22.42 29.44
C TYR A 514 -2.72 21.30 30.51
N ALA A 515 -1.65 20.89 31.15
CA ALA A 515 -1.69 19.82 32.14
C ALA A 515 -1.12 20.25 33.49
N THR A 516 -1.65 19.69 34.56
CA THR A 516 -1.21 19.89 35.93
C THR A 516 -0.27 18.79 36.44
N SER A 517 -0.07 17.72 35.64
CA SER A 517 0.86 16.63 35.95
C SER A 517 1.44 16.07 34.65
N TYR A 518 2.76 16.05 34.55
CA TYR A 518 3.50 15.52 33.43
C TYR A 518 4.34 14.32 33.93
N SER A 519 4.31 13.19 33.23
CA SER A 519 5.17 12.05 33.52
C SER A 519 6.13 11.90 32.35
N ALA A 520 7.29 12.55 32.43
CA ALA A 520 8.31 12.52 31.40
C ALA A 520 9.44 11.54 31.79
N GLY A 521 9.66 10.50 31.02
CA GLY A 521 10.78 9.59 31.25
C GLY A 521 11.66 9.44 30.01
N GLY A 522 12.98 9.58 30.16
CA GLY A 522 13.90 9.50 29.01
C GLY A 522 13.71 8.27 28.14
N PHE A 523 13.28 7.15 28.74
CA PHE A 523 12.87 5.93 28.06
C PHE A 523 11.35 5.73 28.10
N VAL A 524 10.74 5.78 29.28
CA VAL A 524 9.30 5.52 29.45
C VAL A 524 8.65 6.46 30.44
N GLY A 525 7.49 7.02 30.09
CA GLY A 525 6.71 7.86 31.00
C GLY A 525 6.25 7.07 32.23
N ILE A 526 5.44 6.03 32.05
CA ILE A 526 4.95 5.13 33.11
C ILE A 526 5.26 3.68 32.74
N ASN A 527 5.92 2.95 33.64
CA ASN A 527 6.14 1.51 33.52
C ASN A 527 5.34 0.72 34.55
N ASP A 528 4.38 -0.09 34.12
CA ASP A 528 3.65 -1.09 34.90
C ASP A 528 3.92 -2.52 34.41
N GLY A 529 4.85 -2.67 33.46
CA GLY A 529 5.23 -3.91 32.83
C GLY A 529 6.67 -4.33 33.18
N TYR A 530 7.29 -5.01 32.24
CA TYR A 530 8.67 -5.51 32.36
C TYR A 530 9.57 -4.88 31.30
N ILE A 531 10.68 -4.30 31.73
CA ILE A 531 11.73 -3.73 30.87
C ILE A 531 13.07 -4.39 31.24
N ASN A 532 13.81 -4.88 30.26
CA ASN A 532 15.12 -5.44 30.47
C ASN A 532 16.07 -5.14 29.30
N ASN A 533 17.31 -4.83 29.63
CA ASN A 533 18.35 -4.45 28.69
C ASN A 533 17.91 -3.23 27.84
N ALA A 534 17.84 -2.06 28.50
CA ALA A 534 17.39 -0.85 27.85
C ALA A 534 18.20 0.40 28.25
N TYR A 535 18.26 1.41 27.39
CA TYR A 535 18.88 2.67 27.75
C TYR A 535 18.23 3.90 27.12
N ALA A 536 18.45 5.06 27.76
CA ALA A 536 18.06 6.37 27.24
C ALA A 536 19.26 7.33 27.30
N THR A 537 19.47 8.10 26.21
CA THR A 537 20.56 9.07 26.15
C THR A 537 20.09 10.49 25.86
N GLY A 538 18.83 10.68 25.49
CA GLY A 538 18.23 11.99 25.24
C GLY A 538 18.02 12.81 26.52
N ASP A 539 18.14 14.12 26.43
CA ASP A 539 17.86 15.03 27.51
C ASP A 539 16.36 15.08 27.85
N VAL A 540 16.01 15.24 29.13
CA VAL A 540 14.64 15.33 29.60
C VAL A 540 14.40 16.70 30.20
N ASN A 541 13.56 17.51 29.54
CA ASN A 541 13.18 18.83 30.00
C ASN A 541 11.66 18.88 30.26
N SER A 542 11.25 18.76 31.52
CA SER A 542 9.83 18.81 31.91
C SER A 542 9.68 19.50 33.26
N GLU A 543 8.63 20.32 33.41
CA GLU A 543 8.38 21.02 34.68
C GLU A 543 8.02 20.10 35.83
N PHE A 544 7.29 19.00 35.54
CA PHE A 544 6.74 18.08 36.55
C PHE A 544 7.24 16.66 36.35
N THR A 545 7.62 16.02 37.41
CA THR A 545 8.00 14.63 37.59
C THR A 545 8.87 14.01 36.47
N PRO A 546 9.91 14.71 35.94
CA PRO A 546 10.81 14.05 35.00
C PRO A 546 11.72 13.04 35.70
N GLY A 547 11.98 11.93 35.02
CA GLY A 547 13.02 10.96 35.35
C GLY A 547 13.90 10.68 34.12
N GLY A 548 15.20 10.56 34.32
CA GLY A 548 16.13 10.33 33.21
C GLY A 548 15.86 9.08 32.42
N PHE A 549 15.36 8.00 33.08
CA PHE A 549 14.90 6.79 32.41
C PHE A 549 13.38 6.64 32.48
N VAL A 550 12.79 6.77 33.65
CA VAL A 550 11.35 6.58 33.87
C VAL A 550 10.80 7.65 34.82
N SER A 551 9.64 8.20 34.51
CA SER A 551 8.97 9.07 35.49
C SER A 551 8.39 8.25 36.64
N ARG A 552 7.50 7.28 36.36
CA ARG A 552 6.89 6.43 37.37
C ARG A 552 7.06 4.95 37.05
N ASN A 553 7.73 4.20 37.96
CA ASN A 553 7.88 2.76 37.87
C ASN A 553 6.96 2.04 38.87
N ILE A 554 6.00 1.28 38.34
CA ILE A 554 5.06 0.41 39.08
C ILE A 554 5.37 -1.07 38.76
N GLY A 555 6.22 -1.34 37.77
CA GLY A 555 6.61 -2.65 37.29
C GLY A 555 8.06 -2.99 37.63
N THR A 556 8.71 -3.73 36.76
CA THR A 556 10.10 -4.17 36.94
C THR A 556 11.00 -3.64 35.82
N ILE A 557 12.12 -3.05 36.18
CA ILE A 557 13.17 -2.59 35.26
C ILE A 557 14.51 -3.24 35.65
N LYS A 558 15.16 -3.89 34.68
CA LYS A 558 16.47 -4.51 34.88
C LYS A 558 17.48 -4.10 33.82
N ASN A 559 18.76 -4.07 34.21
CA ASN A 559 19.90 -3.83 33.32
C ASN A 559 19.65 -2.60 32.42
N ALA A 560 19.43 -1.44 33.05
CA ALA A 560 19.05 -0.23 32.32
C ALA A 560 19.80 1.01 32.78
N TYR A 561 19.95 1.99 31.86
CA TYR A 561 20.57 3.25 32.24
C TYR A 561 19.99 4.45 31.53
N ALA A 562 20.21 5.63 32.13
CA ALA A 562 20.02 6.89 31.50
C ALA A 562 21.30 7.74 31.57
N SER A 563 21.66 8.42 30.47
CA SER A 563 22.83 9.29 30.40
C SER A 563 22.52 10.71 29.92
N GLY A 564 21.29 10.99 29.47
CA GLY A 564 20.81 12.32 29.16
C GLY A 564 20.65 13.19 30.41
N ASN A 565 20.73 14.51 30.25
CA ASN A 565 20.54 15.46 31.34
C ASN A 565 19.05 15.59 31.69
N VAL A 566 18.75 15.76 32.97
CA VAL A 566 17.39 15.99 33.46
C VAL A 566 17.23 17.41 33.97
N SER A 567 16.23 18.12 33.50
CA SER A 567 15.85 19.44 33.98
C SER A 567 14.39 19.45 34.42
N GLY A 568 14.13 19.78 35.69
CA GLY A 568 12.81 19.76 36.28
C GLY A 568 12.56 20.88 37.29
N ARG A 569 11.28 21.09 37.65
CA ARG A 569 10.88 22.04 38.69
C ARG A 569 10.26 21.35 39.92
N ILE A 570 9.44 20.34 39.71
CA ILE A 570 8.72 19.64 40.78
C ILE A 570 8.96 18.13 40.65
N GLU A 571 9.41 17.49 41.74
CA GLU A 571 9.60 16.05 41.90
C GLU A 571 10.42 15.42 40.76
N PHE A 572 11.60 15.94 40.49
CA PHE A 572 12.48 15.50 39.39
C PHE A 572 13.62 14.60 39.88
N GLY A 573 13.76 13.43 39.25
CA GLY A 573 14.73 12.40 39.63
C GLY A 573 15.75 12.10 38.52
N GLY A 574 17.00 11.77 38.92
CA GLY A 574 18.04 11.44 37.95
C GLY A 574 17.67 10.22 37.10
N PHE A 575 17.34 9.07 37.71
CA PHE A 575 16.89 7.86 37.02
C PHE A 575 15.37 7.78 36.99
N VAL A 576 14.73 7.98 38.14
CA VAL A 576 13.29 7.82 38.33
C VAL A 576 12.73 8.94 39.23
N SER A 577 11.56 9.50 38.90
CA SER A 577 10.85 10.35 39.85
C SER A 577 10.20 9.53 40.96
N THR A 578 9.33 8.58 40.65
CA THR A 578 8.68 7.69 41.62
C THR A 578 8.89 6.23 41.31
N ASN A 579 9.55 5.46 42.21
CA ASN A 579 9.68 4.02 42.12
C ASN A 579 8.81 3.30 43.17
N VAL A 580 7.86 2.50 42.73
CA VAL A 580 6.92 1.74 43.58
C VAL A 580 7.28 0.25 43.65
N GLN A 581 7.98 -0.27 42.64
CA GLN A 581 8.32 -1.69 42.50
C GLN A 581 9.84 -1.90 42.34
N ASN A 582 10.26 -2.73 41.41
CA ASN A 582 11.63 -3.26 41.38
C ASN A 582 12.51 -2.56 40.34
N LEU A 583 13.67 -2.08 40.79
CA LEU A 583 14.76 -1.65 39.95
C LEU A 583 15.99 -2.55 40.26
N GLU A 584 16.64 -3.14 39.27
CA GLU A 584 17.82 -4.01 39.43
C GLU A 584 18.87 -3.71 38.35
N ASN A 585 20.10 -3.48 38.76
CA ASN A 585 21.23 -3.17 37.87
C ASN A 585 20.95 -1.93 37.03
N VAL A 586 20.72 -0.79 37.65
CA VAL A 586 20.30 0.45 36.94
C VAL A 586 21.21 1.62 37.31
N PHE A 587 21.43 2.54 36.39
CA PHE A 587 22.21 3.73 36.72
C PHE A 587 21.78 5.00 35.98
N PHE A 588 22.08 6.16 36.59
CA PHE A 588 21.95 7.49 36.00
C PHE A 588 23.32 8.13 35.87
N ALA A 589 23.73 8.46 34.66
CA ALA A 589 25.02 9.06 34.34
C ALA A 589 24.94 10.52 33.87
N GLY A 590 23.75 11.06 33.67
CA GLY A 590 23.55 12.44 33.26
C GLY A 590 23.77 13.46 34.36
N THR A 591 23.39 14.71 34.11
CA THR A 591 23.34 15.80 35.11
C THR A 591 21.89 16.09 35.49
N LEU A 592 21.66 16.39 36.76
CA LEU A 592 20.37 16.79 37.30
C LEU A 592 20.37 18.27 37.66
N LYS A 593 19.45 19.05 37.10
CA LYS A 593 19.36 20.50 37.32
C LYS A 593 17.94 20.95 37.60
N ALA A 594 17.77 21.96 38.46
CA ALA A 594 16.53 22.69 38.58
C ALA A 594 16.30 23.59 37.37
N SER A 595 15.11 23.55 36.78
CA SER A 595 14.71 24.45 35.66
C SER A 595 14.31 25.86 36.13
N SER A 596 14.13 26.07 37.46
CA SER A 596 13.73 27.33 38.10
C SER A 596 14.32 27.36 39.50
N SER A 597 14.46 28.59 40.06
CA SER A 597 14.82 28.78 41.47
C SER A 597 13.70 28.35 42.44
N ASP A 598 12.47 28.28 41.96
CA ASP A 598 11.29 27.77 42.69
C ASP A 598 11.11 26.26 42.36
N TYR A 599 11.99 25.42 42.85
CA TYR A 599 11.96 23.98 42.67
C TYR A 599 11.56 23.26 43.96
N ASN A 600 11.00 22.03 43.82
CA ASN A 600 10.62 21.20 44.94
C ASN A 600 11.04 19.74 44.72
N ALA A 601 11.57 19.11 45.80
CA ALA A 601 11.87 17.70 45.90
C ALA A 601 12.70 17.10 44.73
N PRO A 602 13.98 17.51 44.54
CA PRO A 602 14.89 16.81 43.63
C PRO A 602 15.45 15.53 44.28
N GLY A 603 15.72 14.50 43.47
CA GLY A 603 16.42 13.28 43.90
C GLY A 603 17.52 12.90 42.90
N CYS A 604 18.77 12.78 43.35
CA CYS A 604 19.92 12.47 42.47
C CYS A 604 19.73 11.17 41.68
N PHE A 605 18.99 10.22 42.24
CA PHE A 605 18.58 8.98 41.60
C PHE A 605 17.04 8.87 41.56
N ALA A 606 16.40 8.95 42.73
CA ALA A 606 14.95 8.85 42.89
C ALA A 606 14.39 9.93 43.84
N VAL A 607 13.18 10.46 43.57
CA VAL A 607 12.51 11.38 44.50
C VAL A 607 11.71 10.60 45.56
N GLN A 608 10.87 9.67 45.11
CA GLN A 608 10.06 8.79 45.97
C GLN A 608 10.43 7.34 45.63
N ASN A 609 10.84 6.57 46.68
CA ASN A 609 11.23 5.18 46.46
C ASN A 609 10.64 4.25 47.53
N PRO A 610 9.29 4.02 47.56
CA PRO A 610 8.68 2.96 48.35
C PRO A 610 9.01 1.54 47.86
N GLY A 611 9.53 1.39 46.64
CA GLY A 611 9.92 0.14 46.02
C GLY A 611 11.32 -0.33 46.41
N THR A 612 11.88 -1.26 45.65
CA THR A 612 13.23 -1.80 45.87
C THR A 612 14.20 -1.35 44.78
N VAL A 613 15.43 -1.00 45.20
CA VAL A 613 16.52 -0.73 44.26
C VAL A 613 17.68 -1.67 44.65
N LYS A 614 18.06 -2.53 43.72
CA LYS A 614 19.22 -3.42 43.84
C LYS A 614 20.28 -3.02 42.84
N ASP A 615 21.48 -2.76 43.30
CA ASP A 615 22.64 -2.35 42.48
C ASP A 615 22.32 -1.09 41.64
N GLY A 616 21.70 -0.06 42.27
CA GLY A 616 21.45 1.25 41.70
C GLY A 616 22.65 2.18 41.82
N LEU A 617 22.99 2.96 40.77
CA LEU A 617 24.09 3.90 40.74
C LEU A 617 23.67 5.25 40.22
N TYR A 618 24.29 6.34 40.69
CA TYR A 618 24.13 7.67 40.08
C TYR A 618 25.42 8.47 39.99
N ASN A 619 25.52 9.36 39.04
CA ASN A 619 26.62 10.27 38.82
C ASN A 619 26.64 11.36 39.93
N LYS A 620 27.56 11.25 40.90
CA LYS A 620 27.69 12.22 41.95
C LYS A 620 28.21 13.58 41.46
N ASP A 621 28.99 13.60 40.39
CA ASP A 621 29.57 14.83 39.86
C ASP A 621 28.57 15.67 39.05
N GLY A 622 27.44 15.05 38.66
CA GLY A 622 26.35 15.65 37.93
C GLY A 622 25.12 16.02 38.78
N CYS A 623 25.17 15.88 40.10
CA CYS A 623 24.08 16.20 41.00
C CYS A 623 24.52 17.12 42.16
N GLU A 624 23.94 18.29 42.22
CA GLU A 624 24.23 19.32 43.24
C GLU A 624 23.30 19.23 44.47
N PHE A 625 22.37 18.25 44.51
CA PHE A 625 21.37 18.09 45.56
C PHE A 625 21.87 17.07 46.63
N GLU A 626 21.10 16.95 47.74
CA GLU A 626 21.46 15.99 48.82
C GLU A 626 21.54 14.55 48.30
N ALA A 627 22.46 13.79 48.88
CA ALA A 627 22.70 12.41 48.48
C ALA A 627 21.45 11.52 48.68
N ASP A 628 21.11 10.77 47.65
CA ASP A 628 19.99 9.84 47.65
C ASP A 628 20.42 8.50 48.29
N SER A 629 19.65 8.02 49.28
CA SER A 629 19.90 6.74 49.96
C SER A 629 19.46 5.51 49.12
N ALA A 630 18.70 5.72 48.04
CA ALA A 630 18.19 4.64 47.20
C ALA A 630 19.25 4.00 46.30
N ALA A 631 20.31 4.74 45.93
CA ALA A 631 21.36 4.29 45.05
C ALA A 631 22.77 4.77 45.49
N LYS A 632 23.81 4.11 44.99
CA LYS A 632 25.21 4.45 45.34
C LYS A 632 25.71 5.59 44.46
N ALA A 633 26.27 6.60 45.08
CA ALA A 633 26.97 7.70 44.42
C ALA A 633 28.32 7.24 43.85
N VAL A 634 28.58 7.49 42.57
CA VAL A 634 29.79 7.08 41.83
C VAL A 634 30.30 8.27 41.02
N ALA A 635 31.63 8.45 40.94
CA ALA A 635 32.19 9.48 40.08
C ALA A 635 31.94 9.15 38.60
N PHE A 636 31.66 10.16 37.78
CA PHE A 636 31.36 9.99 36.37
C PHE A 636 32.43 9.17 35.62
N ALA A 637 33.70 9.41 35.92
CA ALA A 637 34.80 8.68 35.30
C ALA A 637 34.78 7.18 35.59
N ASP A 638 34.31 6.77 36.78
CA ASP A 638 34.25 5.39 37.20
C ASP A 638 33.04 4.66 36.61
N MET A 639 31.97 5.38 36.21
CA MET A 639 30.74 4.81 35.66
C MET A 639 30.92 4.14 34.30
N LYS A 640 32.01 4.36 33.61
CA LYS A 640 32.37 3.69 32.33
C LYS A 640 33.22 2.43 32.53
N SER A 641 33.46 2.01 33.77
CA SER A 641 34.34 0.92 34.13
C SER A 641 33.64 -0.46 34.08
N ALA A 642 34.21 -1.42 33.39
CA ALA A 642 33.72 -2.79 33.28
C ALA A 642 33.37 -3.47 34.63
N PRO A 643 34.11 -3.27 35.72
CA PRO A 643 33.77 -3.86 37.02
C PRO A 643 32.38 -3.52 37.55
N LEU A 644 31.80 -2.38 37.16
CA LEU A 644 30.46 -1.97 37.61
C LEU A 644 29.34 -2.83 37.01
N TYR A 645 29.56 -3.47 35.87
CA TYR A 645 28.58 -4.24 35.14
C TYR A 645 28.65 -5.75 35.36
N LYS A 646 29.54 -6.21 36.28
CA LYS A 646 29.69 -7.64 36.58
C LYS A 646 28.46 -8.32 37.14
N SER A 647 27.57 -7.57 37.78
CA SER A 647 26.29 -8.07 38.31
C SER A 647 25.20 -8.20 37.25
N TRP A 648 25.39 -7.62 36.04
CA TRP A 648 24.44 -7.71 34.98
C TRP A 648 24.47 -9.09 34.34
N THR A 649 23.39 -9.84 34.46
CA THR A 649 23.29 -11.20 33.91
C THR A 649 23.48 -11.17 32.41
N ASP A 650 24.35 -12.05 31.89
CA ASP A 650 24.66 -12.16 30.47
C ASP A 650 25.13 -10.82 29.81
N PHE A 651 25.84 -9.97 30.57
CA PHE A 651 26.31 -8.67 30.05
C PHE A 651 27.05 -8.83 28.72
N ASP A 652 28.05 -9.70 28.64
CA ASP A 652 28.87 -9.91 27.44
C ASP A 652 28.08 -10.46 26.25
N LYS A 653 26.87 -10.95 26.48
CA LYS A 653 25.97 -11.46 25.42
C LYS A 653 25.12 -10.35 24.78
N PHE A 654 24.68 -9.40 25.57
CA PHE A 654 23.72 -8.38 25.15
C PHE A 654 24.31 -6.99 25.10
N TRP A 655 25.45 -6.75 25.73
CA TRP A 655 26.08 -5.45 25.84
C TRP A 655 27.52 -5.45 25.38
N VAL A 656 27.92 -4.36 24.77
CA VAL A 656 29.34 -4.09 24.45
C VAL A 656 29.76 -2.85 25.23
N LEU A 657 30.84 -2.96 25.94
CA LEU A 657 31.55 -1.78 26.47
C LEU A 657 32.14 -1.05 25.29
N GLY A 658 31.76 0.24 25.15
CA GLY A 658 32.40 1.13 24.21
C GLY A 658 33.92 1.31 24.53
N ASP A 659 34.52 2.25 23.84
CA ASP A 659 35.83 2.75 24.25
C ASP A 659 35.71 3.44 25.62
N THR A 660 36.84 3.86 26.21
CA THR A 660 36.89 4.55 27.51
C THR A 660 36.06 5.84 27.59
N LEU A 661 35.42 6.25 26.48
CA LEU A 661 34.64 7.47 26.34
C LEU A 661 33.13 7.23 26.31
N SER A 662 32.65 5.99 26.08
CA SER A 662 31.22 5.68 25.94
C SER A 662 30.72 4.72 27.05
N PHE A 663 29.41 4.80 27.32
CA PHE A 663 28.68 3.82 28.16
C PHE A 663 28.44 2.53 27.40
N PRO A 664 28.10 1.42 28.09
CA PRO A 664 27.72 0.19 27.43
C PRO A 664 26.54 0.42 26.47
N HIS A 665 26.59 -0.19 25.30
CA HIS A 665 25.49 -0.18 24.34
C HIS A 665 25.11 -1.61 23.94
N LEU A 666 23.88 -1.75 23.46
CA LEU A 666 23.34 -3.06 23.10
C LEU A 666 24.06 -3.62 21.86
N VAL A 667 24.31 -4.92 21.87
CA VAL A 667 25.06 -5.64 20.83
C VAL A 667 24.47 -5.42 19.44
N PHE A 668 23.15 -5.36 19.29
CA PHE A 668 22.53 -5.14 17.98
C PHE A 668 22.84 -3.77 17.36
N THR A 669 23.25 -2.79 18.16
CA THR A 669 23.71 -1.49 17.64
C THR A 669 25.07 -1.55 16.96
N THR A 670 25.83 -2.62 17.18
CA THR A 670 27.14 -2.88 16.56
C THR A 670 27.08 -3.82 15.35
N GLY A 671 25.88 -4.30 14.99
CA GLY A 671 25.70 -5.28 13.90
C GLY A 671 26.00 -6.73 14.30
N VAL A 672 26.24 -7.01 15.59
CA VAL A 672 26.43 -8.38 16.13
C VAL A 672 25.19 -8.75 16.94
N TYR A 673 24.55 -9.87 16.63
CA TYR A 673 23.27 -10.28 17.21
C TYR A 673 23.39 -11.58 17.97
N PRO A 674 22.90 -11.67 19.24
CA PRO A 674 22.70 -12.94 19.91
C PRO A 674 21.58 -13.74 19.25
N GLU A 675 21.73 -15.05 19.14
CA GLU A 675 20.76 -15.98 18.54
C GLU A 675 19.33 -15.90 19.11
N ILE A 676 19.17 -15.29 20.30
CA ILE A 676 17.89 -15.21 21.01
C ILE A 676 17.03 -14.01 20.55
N ILE A 677 17.59 -13.04 19.80
CA ILE A 677 16.92 -11.77 19.50
C ILE A 677 16.26 -11.77 18.11
N GLY A 678 16.31 -12.88 17.38
CA GLY A 678 15.76 -12.96 16.01
C GLY A 678 16.80 -12.64 14.93
N ASP A 679 16.40 -12.74 13.69
CA ASP A 679 17.26 -12.86 12.52
C ASP A 679 17.97 -11.58 12.04
N GLY A 680 18.57 -10.81 12.92
CA GLY A 680 19.48 -9.73 12.50
C GLY A 680 18.97 -8.29 12.73
N PRO A 681 19.76 -7.25 12.36
CA PRO A 681 19.38 -5.84 12.53
C PRO A 681 18.16 -5.49 11.74
N PRO A 682 17.49 -4.38 12.08
CA PRO A 682 16.60 -3.75 11.14
C PRO A 682 17.37 -3.54 9.83
N ILE A 683 17.12 -4.39 8.86
CA ILE A 683 17.77 -4.29 7.56
C ILE A 683 17.27 -2.98 6.96
N GLU A 684 18.18 -2.14 6.48
CA GLU A 684 17.78 -1.04 5.63
C GLU A 684 17.09 -1.67 4.43
N ILE A 685 15.76 -1.60 4.42
CA ILE A 685 14.95 -2.21 3.37
C ILE A 685 15.29 -1.46 2.10
N ALA A 686 16.02 -2.12 1.22
CA ALA A 686 16.23 -1.61 -0.11
C ALA A 686 14.83 -1.31 -0.69
N LYS A 687 14.61 -0.07 -1.14
CA LYS A 687 13.34 0.30 -1.82
C LYS A 687 13.02 -0.80 -2.82
N PRO A 688 11.82 -1.41 -2.79
CA PRO A 688 11.47 -2.37 -3.82
C PRO A 688 11.68 -1.70 -5.17
N ASN A 689 12.59 -2.23 -5.97
CA ASN A 689 12.84 -1.70 -7.31
C ASN A 689 11.67 -2.12 -8.19
N MET A 690 10.56 -1.42 -8.06
CA MET A 690 9.43 -1.62 -8.96
C MET A 690 9.73 -1.02 -10.31
N VAL A 691 9.50 -1.80 -11.31
CA VAL A 691 9.71 -1.43 -12.69
C VAL A 691 8.39 -1.04 -13.31
N VAL A 692 8.22 0.22 -13.55
CA VAL A 692 7.25 0.70 -14.54
C VAL A 692 7.85 0.44 -15.92
N VAL A 693 7.32 -0.55 -16.60
CA VAL A 693 7.71 -0.84 -17.99
C VAL A 693 7.06 0.23 -18.87
N LYS A 694 7.78 1.32 -19.13
CA LYS A 694 7.48 2.14 -20.29
C LYS A 694 8.04 1.38 -21.49
N GLY A 695 7.28 1.22 -22.56
CA GLY A 695 7.56 0.44 -23.77
C GLY A 695 8.81 0.81 -24.58
N ALA A 696 9.94 1.01 -23.92
CA ALA A 696 11.25 1.23 -24.50
C ALA A 696 12.22 0.19 -23.95
N ASN A 697 13.19 -0.24 -24.79
CA ASN A 697 14.29 -1.11 -24.36
C ASN A 697 14.93 -0.56 -23.08
N GLY A 698 15.03 -1.37 -22.04
CA GLY A 698 15.51 -0.95 -20.74
C GLY A 698 16.34 -2.00 -20.02
N LEU A 699 17.26 -1.50 -19.18
CA LEU A 699 18.03 -2.29 -18.22
C LEU A 699 17.84 -1.69 -16.85
N LYS A 700 17.36 -2.47 -15.90
CA LYS A 700 17.24 -2.08 -14.50
C LYS A 700 17.94 -3.10 -13.63
N LEU A 701 18.79 -2.60 -12.72
CA LEU A 701 19.54 -3.42 -11.78
C LEU A 701 18.86 -3.41 -10.41
N TYR A 702 18.84 -4.54 -9.72
CA TYR A 702 18.30 -4.68 -8.37
C TYR A 702 19.02 -5.79 -7.58
N GLY A 703 18.95 -5.73 -6.27
CA GLY A 703 19.67 -6.63 -5.38
C GLY A 703 20.93 -6.01 -4.78
N THR A 704 21.66 -6.82 -4.02
CA THR A 704 22.97 -6.47 -3.46
C THR A 704 24.08 -6.83 -4.45
N ARG A 705 25.30 -6.35 -4.22
CA ARG A 705 26.45 -6.73 -5.08
C ARG A 705 26.74 -8.24 -5.10
N GLN A 706 26.40 -8.95 -4.02
CA GLN A 706 26.57 -10.41 -3.93
C GLN A 706 25.39 -11.17 -4.57
N SER A 707 24.22 -10.54 -4.69
CA SER A 707 23.03 -11.11 -5.31
C SER A 707 22.43 -10.12 -6.31
N LEU A 708 23.23 -9.73 -7.34
CA LEU A 708 22.82 -8.76 -8.35
C LEU A 708 21.96 -9.42 -9.41
N GLN A 709 20.82 -8.81 -9.66
CA GLN A 709 19.93 -9.21 -10.74
C GLN A 709 19.65 -8.02 -11.66
N ALA A 710 19.33 -8.33 -12.92
CA ALA A 710 18.90 -7.34 -13.88
C ALA A 710 17.54 -7.71 -14.44
N MET A 711 16.72 -6.72 -14.66
CA MET A 711 15.55 -6.84 -15.49
C MET A 711 15.82 -6.15 -16.82
N VAL A 712 15.65 -6.91 -17.87
CA VAL A 712 15.88 -6.53 -19.26
C VAL A 712 14.53 -6.42 -19.95
N THR A 713 14.20 -5.24 -20.46
CA THR A 713 13.01 -5.00 -21.29
C THR A 713 13.44 -4.87 -22.75
N LEU A 714 12.85 -5.66 -23.63
CA LEU A 714 13.12 -5.65 -25.05
C LEU A 714 11.86 -5.33 -25.84
N SER A 715 11.95 -4.38 -26.76
CA SER A 715 10.85 -4.02 -27.68
C SER A 715 10.81 -4.90 -28.94
N ARG A 716 11.76 -5.83 -29.10
CA ARG A 716 11.84 -6.80 -30.20
C ARG A 716 12.76 -7.94 -29.84
N SER A 717 12.60 -9.08 -30.52
CA SER A 717 13.47 -10.24 -30.36
C SER A 717 14.90 -10.00 -30.93
N GLY A 718 15.90 -10.57 -30.26
CA GLY A 718 17.28 -10.47 -30.73
C GLY A 718 18.32 -11.12 -29.83
N LEU A 719 19.53 -11.28 -30.35
CA LEU A 719 20.68 -11.80 -29.59
C LEU A 719 21.08 -10.76 -28.54
N THR A 720 20.95 -11.13 -27.28
CA THR A 720 21.05 -10.20 -26.15
C THR A 720 22.18 -10.55 -25.20
N ASN A 721 22.96 -9.55 -24.80
CA ASN A 721 24.04 -9.66 -23.84
C ASN A 721 23.93 -8.55 -22.77
N VAL A 722 24.40 -8.84 -21.56
CA VAL A 722 24.67 -7.84 -20.52
C VAL A 722 26.17 -7.75 -20.31
N LYS A 723 26.74 -6.57 -20.49
CA LYS A 723 28.18 -6.30 -20.34
C LYS A 723 28.42 -5.43 -19.12
N VAL A 724 29.41 -5.78 -18.31
CA VAL A 724 29.80 -5.03 -17.11
C VAL A 724 31.20 -4.45 -17.31
N TYR A 725 31.32 -3.15 -17.11
CA TYR A 725 32.57 -2.39 -17.24
C TYR A 725 32.94 -1.72 -15.92
N ASN A 726 34.23 -1.61 -15.62
CA ASN A 726 34.70 -0.75 -14.53
C ASN A 726 34.67 0.74 -14.94
N LEU A 727 34.95 1.64 -13.99
CA LEU A 727 34.96 3.10 -14.27
C LEU A 727 36.02 3.55 -15.26
N LYS A 728 37.04 2.72 -15.51
CA LYS A 728 38.08 2.98 -16.55
C LYS A 728 37.64 2.55 -17.94
N GLY A 729 36.40 2.03 -18.08
CA GLY A 729 35.87 1.54 -19.34
C GLY A 729 36.35 0.13 -19.76
N THR A 730 37.02 -0.61 -18.84
CA THR A 730 37.50 -1.96 -19.12
C THR A 730 36.34 -2.95 -18.90
N LEU A 731 36.08 -3.79 -19.88
CA LEU A 731 35.08 -4.87 -19.80
C LEU A 731 35.52 -5.89 -18.74
N GLN A 732 34.69 -6.08 -17.72
CA GLN A 732 34.91 -7.02 -16.61
C GLN A 732 34.24 -8.37 -16.88
N LYS A 733 33.01 -8.34 -17.40
CA LYS A 733 32.21 -9.55 -17.63
C LYS A 733 31.21 -9.34 -18.78
N THR A 734 30.94 -10.39 -19.50
CA THR A 734 29.81 -10.50 -20.44
C THR A 734 28.93 -11.66 -20.00
N VAL A 735 27.64 -11.40 -19.77
CA VAL A 735 26.60 -12.41 -19.54
C VAL A 735 25.80 -12.53 -20.82
N SER A 736 25.99 -13.62 -21.56
CA SER A 736 25.23 -13.88 -22.78
C SER A 736 23.88 -14.51 -22.43
N LEU A 737 22.82 -13.89 -22.92
CA LEU A 737 21.45 -14.31 -22.68
C LEU A 737 20.84 -15.06 -23.86
N GLY A 738 21.59 -15.17 -24.97
CA GLY A 738 21.13 -15.81 -26.20
C GLY A 738 20.06 -14.98 -26.92
N MET A 739 19.26 -15.66 -27.72
CA MET A 739 18.10 -15.07 -28.38
C MET A 739 16.95 -14.87 -27.37
N LEU A 740 16.65 -13.64 -27.03
CA LEU A 740 15.50 -13.29 -26.22
C LEU A 740 14.37 -12.74 -27.08
N GLY A 741 13.15 -13.11 -26.75
CA GLY A 741 11.93 -12.55 -27.35
C GLY A 741 11.68 -11.10 -26.89
N GLU A 742 10.69 -10.45 -27.50
CA GLU A 742 10.12 -9.21 -26.98
C GLU A 742 9.54 -9.43 -25.59
N GLY A 743 9.65 -8.44 -24.70
CA GLY A 743 9.10 -8.51 -23.36
C GLY A 743 10.13 -8.28 -22.26
N VAL A 744 9.79 -8.69 -21.05
CA VAL A 744 10.57 -8.52 -19.82
C VAL A 744 11.26 -9.83 -19.45
N HIS A 745 12.57 -9.76 -19.22
CA HIS A 745 13.39 -10.91 -18.86
C HIS A 745 14.18 -10.63 -17.58
N HIS A 746 14.16 -11.57 -16.64
CA HIS A 746 14.94 -11.49 -15.42
C HIS A 746 16.26 -12.23 -15.58
N VAL A 747 17.35 -11.56 -15.26
CA VAL A 747 18.71 -12.05 -15.48
C VAL A 747 19.48 -12.03 -14.19
N ASN A 748 20.07 -13.16 -13.82
CA ASN A 748 20.95 -13.26 -12.68
C ASN A 748 22.37 -12.80 -13.06
N LEU A 749 22.85 -11.75 -12.40
CA LEU A 749 24.20 -11.18 -12.59
C LEU A 749 25.12 -11.46 -11.38
N ASN A 750 24.81 -12.44 -10.55
CA ASN A 750 25.63 -12.77 -9.38
C ASN A 750 27.08 -13.06 -9.80
N GLY A 751 28.03 -12.47 -9.05
CA GLY A 751 29.46 -12.59 -9.36
C GLY A 751 29.89 -11.89 -10.65
N ALA A 752 29.04 -11.03 -11.25
CA ALA A 752 29.39 -10.23 -12.42
C ALA A 752 30.11 -8.92 -12.05
N VAL A 753 30.08 -8.52 -10.79
CA VAL A 753 30.69 -7.29 -10.28
C VAL A 753 31.55 -7.62 -9.07
N ASP A 754 32.78 -7.13 -9.05
CA ASP A 754 33.67 -7.31 -7.89
C ASP A 754 33.13 -6.59 -6.64
N ALA A 755 33.52 -7.09 -5.46
CA ALA A 755 33.00 -6.64 -4.16
C ALA A 755 33.22 -5.14 -3.84
N HIS A 756 34.10 -4.47 -4.56
CA HIS A 756 34.47 -3.06 -4.33
C HIS A 756 34.51 -2.26 -5.64
N GLY A 757 33.75 -1.17 -5.71
CA GLY A 757 33.84 -0.21 -6.80
C GLY A 757 32.51 0.05 -7.55
N VAL A 758 32.50 1.10 -8.36
CA VAL A 758 31.37 1.46 -9.23
C VAL A 758 31.51 0.73 -10.56
N ALA A 759 30.45 0.17 -11.08
CA ALA A 759 30.43 -0.53 -12.37
C ALA A 759 29.38 0.05 -13.31
N LEU A 760 29.68 0.11 -14.60
CA LEU A 760 28.73 0.43 -15.66
C LEU A 760 28.21 -0.88 -16.27
N VAL A 761 26.91 -1.09 -16.20
CA VAL A 761 26.23 -2.26 -16.78
C VAL A 761 25.52 -1.83 -18.04
N VAL A 762 25.77 -2.50 -19.14
CA VAL A 762 25.27 -2.18 -20.49
C VAL A 762 24.47 -3.34 -21.05
N LEU A 763 23.22 -3.09 -21.40
CA LEU A 763 22.39 -4.00 -22.19
C LEU A 763 22.71 -3.82 -23.66
N GLU A 764 23.07 -4.90 -24.32
CA GLU A 764 23.37 -4.93 -25.77
C GLU A 764 22.46 -5.94 -26.47
N GLN A 765 21.90 -5.56 -27.62
CA GLN A 765 21.15 -6.47 -28.46
C GLN A 765 21.65 -6.34 -29.94
N ASN A 766 21.92 -7.48 -30.54
CA ASN A 766 22.47 -7.56 -31.92
C ASN A 766 23.71 -6.66 -32.14
N GLY A 767 24.59 -6.59 -31.12
CA GLY A 767 25.81 -5.80 -31.14
C GLY A 767 25.64 -4.29 -30.91
N LYS A 768 24.42 -3.81 -30.60
CA LYS A 768 24.15 -2.40 -30.30
C LYS A 768 23.72 -2.21 -28.83
N ALA A 769 24.33 -1.24 -28.16
CA ALA A 769 23.92 -0.89 -26.80
C ALA A 769 22.50 -0.29 -26.81
N LEU A 770 21.58 -0.86 -26.02
CA LEU A 770 20.21 -0.43 -25.90
C LEU A 770 20.00 0.42 -24.65
N SER A 771 20.64 0.07 -23.53
CA SER A 771 20.49 0.74 -22.26
C SER A 771 21.76 0.64 -21.43
N ARG A 772 21.96 1.60 -20.51
CA ARG A 772 23.10 1.65 -19.59
C ARG A 772 22.62 1.98 -18.20
N SER A 773 23.16 1.30 -17.18
CA SER A 773 22.90 1.56 -15.77
C SER A 773 24.19 1.62 -14.97
N LEU A 774 24.29 2.54 -14.05
CA LEU A 774 25.43 2.69 -13.14
C LEU A 774 25.10 1.97 -11.83
N LEU A 775 25.93 1.00 -11.45
CA LEU A 775 25.91 0.37 -10.15
C LEU A 775 26.90 1.10 -9.24
N ARG A 776 26.41 1.71 -8.18
CA ARG A 776 27.20 2.44 -7.17
C ARG A 776 27.44 1.61 -5.92
#